data_52f91cd739e10b15f65e1cb351381730
#
_entry.id   52f91cd739e10b15f65e1cb351381730
#
_cell.length_a   1.000
_cell.length_b   1.000
_cell.length_c   1.000
_cell.angle_alpha   90.00
_cell.angle_beta   90.00
_cell.angle_gamma   90.00
#
_symmetry.space_group_name_H-M   'P 1'
#
loop_
_entity.id
_entity.type
_entity.pdbx_description
1 polymer ?
#
loop_
_entity_poly.entity_id
_entity_poly.type
_entity_poly.pdbx_seq_one_letter_code
_entity_poly.pdbx_strand_id
1 'polypeptide(L)'
;VTRTLRAAACVLILTVLVPTLAAHAATVTGLSAVHRSGQTFLTWDTPGPTGWTYRIYTHWQPLRRTSDLVNAQLVGTCGDGTWRDERLSALKGTTYAFSRDSAGPPLTESQAIYVNTATSFGFRYYAVTAQQEGGNEDRTVILGTNATAQLLLEQIAAPRPVWQREIEIIGNVKLQDYVLWSTNRDTYYSPANANVASFPFHCGVVRGNPAPDNVLFLCAHQRGGNFLQASSVSKDTDWRLTFDDYLPNKDVASFWFGYHEGYNLTSDTNATPLTGRVRGYTNARVVRLIDWATANFPVDPARVYAFGHSMGGTFGVFLALTAGDRVAAVWSNVAKVDLADYRLSDLYPAMFEPMWGAAQVDLPTDQGMPVYERLRAATLAGVESTKEVAPIISFSGRSDQIVGWPEKIPYFQAVEANHLGGRYYWDQRGHSGPGGMDPEGSVWEILRYRRDKSWPALSNASCNDDPGTGDPASGDSIGALNACVDWDDEIVDLADRWEVLLKPRALQTNSGTVPAPSFLTVDVTPKRIQKFKVHPGTLLQWEAKRMSDGEEVVGGEVMVDAYRRIIVTEVPVYEGGTRLRIHMPGVAGVGTPNPRRPLLAIDRAVVKSRASLSVSWPGTGDATLSLYDVTGRRLQTYQRGPAQGQAKIDVNVQNVSPGVYFVRAAQGGESASLRFVVVH
;
A
#
# COMPACT_ATOMS: atom_id res chain seq x y z
N VAL A 1 -2.38 84.01 -56.01
CA VAL A 1 -0.97 83.58 -56.14
C VAL A 1 -0.61 82.66 -54.98
N THR A 2 -0.70 81.40 -55.21
CA THR A 2 -0.37 80.37 -54.20
C THR A 2 0.67 79.44 -54.81
N ARG A 3 1.85 79.41 -54.22
CA ARG A 3 2.94 78.50 -54.56
C ARG A 3 2.81 77.21 -53.69
N THR A 4 2.66 76.09 -54.32
CA THR A 4 2.74 74.76 -53.74
C THR A 4 4.19 74.27 -53.63
N LEU A 5 4.66 74.01 -52.41
CA LEU A 5 5.92 73.28 -52.15
C LEU A 5 5.66 71.80 -52.10
N ARG A 6 6.31 71.03 -52.96
CA ARG A 6 6.39 69.59 -52.88
C ARG A 6 7.58 69.21 -51.98
N ALA A 7 7.28 68.56 -50.86
CA ALA A 7 8.30 67.91 -50.02
C ALA A 7 8.51 66.47 -50.48
N ALA A 8 9.73 66.12 -50.87
CA ALA A 8 10.15 64.77 -51.16
C ALA A 8 10.58 64.09 -49.84
N ALA A 9 9.87 63.06 -49.43
CA ALA A 9 10.23 62.20 -48.29
C ALA A 9 11.21 61.12 -48.75
N CYS A 10 12.48 61.22 -48.35
CA CYS A 10 13.42 60.08 -48.45
C CYS A 10 13.13 59.10 -47.32
N VAL A 11 12.64 57.91 -47.68
CA VAL A 11 12.53 56.78 -46.75
C VAL A 11 13.90 56.11 -46.65
N LEU A 12 14.55 56.26 -45.51
CA LEU A 12 15.80 55.56 -45.17
C LEU A 12 15.41 54.20 -44.61
N ILE A 13 15.58 53.12 -45.42
CA ILE A 13 15.42 51.76 -44.94
C ILE A 13 16.68 51.41 -44.13
N LEU A 14 16.55 51.44 -42.80
CA LEU A 14 17.56 50.95 -41.86
C LEU A 14 17.45 49.42 -41.81
N THR A 15 18.26 48.70 -42.58
CA THR A 15 18.44 47.27 -42.42
C THR A 15 19.19 47.01 -41.11
N VAL A 16 18.46 46.66 -40.06
CA VAL A 16 19.05 46.13 -38.84
C VAL A 16 19.56 44.71 -39.19
N LEU A 17 20.86 44.59 -39.39
CA LEU A 17 21.52 43.29 -39.34
C LEU A 17 21.39 42.79 -37.89
N VAL A 18 20.41 41.94 -37.62
CA VAL A 18 20.43 41.08 -36.43
C VAL A 18 21.55 40.09 -36.67
N PRO A 19 22.63 40.09 -35.85
CA PRO A 19 23.63 39.06 -35.97
C PRO A 19 22.93 37.74 -35.63
N THR A 20 22.75 36.87 -36.61
CA THR A 20 22.48 35.46 -36.35
C THR A 20 23.70 34.97 -35.58
N LEU A 21 23.56 34.86 -34.27
CA LEU A 21 24.46 34.08 -33.46
C LEU A 21 24.51 32.70 -34.12
N ALA A 22 25.61 32.42 -34.83
CA ALA A 22 25.89 31.07 -35.29
C ALA A 22 25.89 30.19 -34.04
N ALA A 23 24.87 29.34 -33.89
CA ALA A 23 24.83 28.37 -32.83
C ALA A 23 26.12 27.55 -32.93
N HIS A 24 27.02 27.74 -32.00
CA HIS A 24 28.22 26.94 -31.94
C HIS A 24 27.77 25.52 -31.59
N ALA A 25 28.00 24.59 -32.50
CA ALA A 25 27.89 23.18 -32.20
C ALA A 25 28.95 22.87 -31.13
N ALA A 26 28.52 22.78 -29.87
CA ALA A 26 29.44 22.52 -28.77
C ALA A 26 29.31 21.06 -28.35
N THR A 27 30.39 20.34 -28.55
CA THR A 27 30.47 18.90 -28.20
C THR A 27 30.51 18.74 -26.68
N VAL A 28 29.69 17.84 -26.15
CA VAL A 28 29.75 17.38 -24.77
C VAL A 28 31.14 16.80 -24.48
N THR A 29 31.67 17.04 -23.30
CA THR A 29 32.98 16.52 -22.87
C THR A 29 32.88 15.78 -21.52
N GLY A 30 33.95 15.07 -21.13
CA GLY A 30 34.04 14.46 -19.80
C GLY A 30 33.02 13.36 -19.52
N LEU A 31 32.48 12.71 -20.55
CA LEU A 31 31.48 11.64 -20.32
C LEU A 31 32.05 10.52 -19.48
N SER A 32 31.45 10.27 -18.34
CA SER A 32 31.75 9.18 -17.43
C SER A 32 30.49 8.33 -17.19
N ALA A 33 30.64 7.02 -17.17
CA ALA A 33 29.55 6.07 -16.98
C ALA A 33 29.90 5.02 -15.92
N VAL A 34 28.99 4.76 -14.98
CA VAL A 34 29.13 3.74 -13.94
C VAL A 34 27.85 2.94 -13.83
N HIS A 35 27.94 1.62 -13.93
CA HIS A 35 26.79 0.72 -13.73
C HIS A 35 26.78 0.15 -12.31
N ARG A 36 25.64 0.26 -11.63
CA ARG A 36 25.39 -0.37 -10.32
C ARG A 36 23.90 -0.52 -10.05
N SER A 37 23.53 -1.55 -9.30
CA SER A 37 22.14 -1.79 -8.85
C SER A 37 21.12 -1.62 -9.99
N GLY A 38 21.39 -2.21 -11.16
CA GLY A 38 20.50 -2.17 -12.32
C GLY A 38 20.42 -0.85 -13.06
N GLN A 39 21.25 0.14 -12.69
CA GLN A 39 21.25 1.46 -13.31
C GLN A 39 22.63 1.90 -13.75
N THR A 40 22.70 2.57 -14.90
CA THR A 40 23.92 3.20 -15.42
C THR A 40 23.82 4.70 -15.23
N PHE A 41 24.69 5.23 -14.41
CA PHE A 41 24.82 6.65 -14.08
C PHE A 41 25.81 7.30 -15.05
N LEU A 42 25.31 8.24 -15.84
CA LEU A 42 26.06 8.99 -16.84
C LEU A 42 26.21 10.42 -16.35
N THR A 43 27.43 10.93 -16.32
CA THR A 43 27.72 12.35 -16.02
C THR A 43 28.65 12.90 -17.08
N TRP A 44 28.49 14.18 -17.40
CA TRP A 44 29.32 14.88 -18.41
C TRP A 44 29.41 16.37 -18.07
N ASP A 45 30.41 17.03 -18.69
CA ASP A 45 30.53 18.46 -18.63
C ASP A 45 29.68 19.11 -19.72
N THR A 46 28.92 20.17 -19.34
CA THR A 46 28.02 20.89 -20.25
C THR A 46 28.79 21.81 -21.18
N PRO A 47 28.36 21.98 -22.44
CA PRO A 47 29.05 22.87 -23.39
C PRO A 47 28.94 24.36 -23.04
N GLY A 48 28.00 24.73 -22.19
CA GLY A 48 27.76 26.12 -21.78
C GLY A 48 26.67 26.19 -20.70
N PRO A 49 26.37 27.38 -20.21
CA PRO A 49 25.60 27.56 -18.98
C PRO A 49 24.10 27.16 -19.06
N THR A 50 23.45 27.43 -20.19
CA THR A 50 21.99 27.21 -20.32
C THR A 50 21.54 27.00 -21.75
N GLY A 51 20.34 26.45 -21.93
CA GLY A 51 19.68 26.28 -23.23
C GLY A 51 20.07 24.99 -23.96
N TRP A 52 20.54 24.00 -23.27
CA TRP A 52 20.96 22.72 -23.87
C TRP A 52 19.94 21.61 -23.62
N THR A 53 19.72 20.81 -24.66
CA THR A 53 19.05 19.48 -24.60
C THR A 53 20.05 18.43 -24.97
N TYR A 54 20.14 17.39 -24.15
CA TYR A 54 21.03 16.25 -24.34
C TYR A 54 20.25 15.05 -24.82
N ARG A 55 20.84 14.25 -25.73
CA ARG A 55 20.35 12.96 -26.18
C ARG A 55 21.34 11.88 -25.81
N ILE A 56 20.84 10.83 -25.18
CA ILE A 56 21.64 9.73 -24.65
C ILE A 56 21.42 8.51 -25.54
N TYR A 57 22.49 8.05 -26.17
CA TYR A 57 22.51 6.89 -27.05
C TYR A 57 23.23 5.73 -26.41
N THR A 58 22.81 4.50 -26.70
CA THR A 58 23.49 3.29 -26.29
C THR A 58 23.59 2.30 -27.44
N HIS A 59 24.68 1.51 -27.44
CA HIS A 59 24.92 0.44 -28.40
C HIS A 59 25.76 -0.66 -27.75
N TRP A 60 25.68 -1.89 -28.28
CA TRP A 60 26.51 -3.00 -27.84
C TRP A 60 27.95 -2.98 -28.42
N GLN A 61 28.21 -2.19 -29.47
CA GLN A 61 29.51 -1.92 -30.03
C GLN A 61 29.97 -0.48 -29.69
N PRO A 62 31.29 -0.19 -29.69
CA PRO A 62 31.81 1.15 -29.44
C PRO A 62 31.25 2.17 -30.42
N LEU A 63 30.80 3.31 -29.90
CA LEU A 63 30.38 4.46 -30.69
C LEU A 63 31.60 5.35 -30.92
N ARG A 64 32.16 5.34 -32.14
CA ARG A 64 33.44 5.99 -32.46
C ARG A 64 33.30 7.22 -33.35
N ARG A 65 32.19 7.35 -34.06
CA ARG A 65 31.92 8.38 -35.04
C ARG A 65 30.44 8.62 -35.21
N THR A 66 30.06 9.74 -35.78
CA THR A 66 28.68 10.17 -36.01
C THR A 66 27.83 9.11 -36.71
N SER A 67 28.37 8.40 -37.70
CA SER A 67 27.63 7.36 -38.42
C SER A 67 27.18 6.19 -37.53
N ASP A 68 27.86 5.93 -36.40
CA ASP A 68 27.53 4.82 -35.50
C ASP A 68 26.22 5.09 -34.74
N LEU A 69 25.79 6.38 -34.65
CA LEU A 69 24.52 6.76 -34.03
C LEU A 69 23.28 6.30 -34.83
N VAL A 70 23.43 5.94 -36.10
CA VAL A 70 22.32 5.43 -36.93
C VAL A 70 21.78 4.11 -36.40
N ASN A 71 22.67 3.27 -35.85
CA ASN A 71 22.33 1.98 -35.27
C ASN A 71 22.23 2.01 -33.73
N ALA A 72 22.54 3.13 -33.12
CA ALA A 72 22.46 3.29 -31.68
C ALA A 72 21.02 3.55 -31.23
N GLN A 73 20.65 3.00 -30.09
CA GLN A 73 19.37 3.24 -29.48
C GLN A 73 19.38 4.54 -28.70
N LEU A 74 18.46 5.46 -28.99
CA LEU A 74 18.17 6.60 -28.14
C LEU A 74 17.47 6.08 -26.88
N VAL A 75 18.09 6.25 -25.71
CA VAL A 75 17.56 5.78 -24.44
C VAL A 75 16.91 6.89 -23.61
N GLY A 76 17.18 8.14 -23.94
CA GLY A 76 16.50 9.25 -23.29
C GLY A 76 17.04 10.62 -23.72
N THR A 77 16.36 11.64 -23.24
CA THR A 77 16.73 13.04 -23.39
C THR A 77 16.63 13.74 -22.04
N CYS A 78 17.46 14.72 -21.78
CA CYS A 78 17.32 15.62 -20.64
C CYS A 78 17.78 17.03 -21.02
N GLY A 79 17.36 18.02 -20.23
CA GLY A 79 17.80 19.40 -20.36
C GLY A 79 18.95 19.74 -19.41
N ASP A 80 19.24 21.01 -19.30
CA ASP A 80 20.14 21.58 -18.30
C ASP A 80 19.54 21.44 -16.89
N GLY A 81 20.37 21.69 -15.88
CA GLY A 81 19.91 21.71 -14.49
C GLY A 81 19.79 20.34 -13.84
N THR A 82 20.01 19.23 -14.57
CA THR A 82 19.93 17.87 -14.02
C THR A 82 20.94 17.58 -12.91
N TRP A 83 21.90 18.45 -12.66
CA TRP A 83 22.89 18.32 -11.60
C TRP A 83 22.33 18.64 -10.20
N ARG A 84 21.14 19.22 -10.08
CA ARG A 84 20.47 19.59 -8.83
C ARG A 84 18.97 19.34 -8.85
N ASP A 85 18.37 19.28 -7.68
CA ASP A 85 16.93 19.43 -7.52
C ASP A 85 16.57 20.92 -7.52
N GLU A 86 15.97 21.41 -8.60
CA GLU A 86 15.61 22.82 -8.75
C GLU A 86 14.48 23.23 -7.81
N ARG A 87 13.44 22.41 -7.68
CA ARG A 87 12.29 22.68 -6.81
C ARG A 87 12.71 22.78 -5.35
N LEU A 88 13.43 21.78 -4.87
CA LEU A 88 13.90 21.77 -3.49
C LEU A 88 14.90 22.88 -3.21
N SER A 89 15.79 23.18 -4.17
CA SER A 89 16.75 24.28 -4.06
C SER A 89 16.05 25.64 -3.95
N ALA A 90 15.02 25.88 -4.77
CA ALA A 90 14.21 27.10 -4.71
C ALA A 90 13.42 27.18 -3.38
N LEU A 91 12.79 26.09 -2.96
CA LEU A 91 12.01 26.01 -1.72
C LEU A 91 12.86 26.29 -0.46
N LYS A 92 14.11 25.84 -0.46
CA LYS A 92 15.01 25.92 0.71
C LYS A 92 15.98 27.09 0.66
N GLY A 93 16.08 27.79 -0.48
CA GLY A 93 17.06 28.87 -0.66
C GLY A 93 18.52 28.42 -0.60
N THR A 94 18.77 27.13 -0.84
CA THR A 94 20.10 26.53 -0.88
C THR A 94 20.18 25.48 -1.97
N THR A 95 21.36 25.28 -2.55
CA THR A 95 21.54 24.35 -3.67
C THR A 95 21.53 22.89 -3.20
N TYR A 96 20.60 22.10 -3.73
CA TYR A 96 20.54 20.66 -3.57
C TYR A 96 21.15 19.95 -4.78
N ALA A 97 22.47 20.05 -4.93
CA ALA A 97 23.22 19.35 -5.98
C ALA A 97 23.25 17.83 -5.72
N PHE A 98 23.13 17.04 -6.79
CA PHE A 98 23.18 15.57 -6.69
C PHE A 98 24.61 15.07 -6.66
N SER A 99 24.83 13.97 -5.92
CA SER A 99 26.03 13.17 -6.00
C SER A 99 25.73 11.90 -6.80
N ARG A 100 26.56 11.61 -7.80
CA ARG A 100 26.44 10.35 -8.56
C ARG A 100 26.70 9.14 -7.67
N ASP A 101 27.68 9.23 -6.80
CA ASP A 101 28.14 8.17 -5.90
C ASP A 101 28.04 8.63 -4.45
N SER A 102 27.64 7.74 -3.54
CA SER A 102 27.47 8.05 -2.12
C SER A 102 28.70 8.62 -1.40
N ALA A 103 29.89 8.41 -1.94
CA ALA A 103 31.14 8.96 -1.43
C ALA A 103 31.76 10.03 -2.34
N GLY A 104 31.07 10.35 -3.45
CA GLY A 104 31.55 11.32 -4.44
C GLY A 104 31.18 12.76 -4.07
N PRO A 105 31.87 13.75 -4.66
CA PRO A 105 31.49 15.14 -4.52
C PRO A 105 30.14 15.40 -5.22
N PRO A 106 29.39 16.39 -4.76
CA PRO A 106 28.23 16.90 -5.50
C PRO A 106 28.63 17.40 -6.88
N LEU A 107 27.72 17.21 -7.85
CA LEU A 107 27.85 17.77 -9.18
C LEU A 107 27.81 19.30 -9.13
N THR A 108 28.39 19.93 -10.13
CA THR A 108 28.44 21.38 -10.30
C THR A 108 27.49 21.85 -11.41
N GLU A 109 27.27 23.14 -11.50
CA GLU A 109 26.43 23.74 -12.55
C GLU A 109 26.97 23.55 -13.97
N SER A 110 28.27 23.24 -14.11
CA SER A 110 28.89 22.89 -15.39
C SER A 110 28.76 21.41 -15.74
N GLN A 111 28.01 20.64 -14.98
CA GLN A 111 27.82 19.21 -15.18
C GLN A 111 26.35 18.85 -15.34
N ALA A 112 26.10 17.70 -15.95
CA ALA A 112 24.78 17.12 -16.06
C ALA A 112 24.82 15.62 -15.72
N ILE A 113 23.69 15.07 -15.33
CA ILE A 113 23.51 13.65 -15.01
C ILE A 113 22.30 13.08 -15.72
N TYR A 114 22.44 11.86 -16.19
CA TYR A 114 21.34 11.01 -16.64
C TYR A 114 21.52 9.59 -16.07
N VAL A 115 20.45 8.98 -15.61
CA VAL A 115 20.48 7.62 -15.07
C VAL A 115 19.61 6.71 -15.93
N ASN A 116 20.23 5.72 -16.58
CA ASN A 116 19.52 4.74 -17.39
C ASN A 116 19.26 3.46 -16.57
N THR A 117 18.01 2.98 -16.52
CA THR A 117 17.70 1.68 -15.92
C THR A 117 17.87 0.58 -16.96
N ALA A 118 18.68 -0.43 -16.65
CA ALA A 118 18.95 -1.55 -17.53
C ALA A 118 17.72 -2.44 -17.70
N THR A 119 17.29 -2.65 -18.94
CA THR A 119 16.17 -3.53 -19.30
C THR A 119 16.60 -4.91 -19.80
N SER A 120 17.91 -5.10 -20.01
CA SER A 120 18.49 -6.37 -20.44
C SER A 120 19.90 -6.51 -19.90
N PHE A 121 20.32 -7.74 -19.65
CA PHE A 121 21.71 -8.06 -19.37
C PHE A 121 22.54 -7.92 -20.66
N GLY A 122 23.74 -7.33 -20.54
CA GLY A 122 24.67 -7.28 -21.67
C GLY A 122 25.66 -6.13 -21.63
N PHE A 123 26.50 -6.11 -22.64
CA PHE A 123 27.52 -5.08 -22.80
C PHE A 123 26.93 -3.83 -23.47
N ARG A 124 27.34 -2.66 -22.99
CA ARG A 124 26.89 -1.36 -23.51
C ARG A 124 28.03 -0.35 -23.60
N TYR A 125 27.90 0.49 -24.62
CA TYR A 125 28.61 1.76 -24.76
C TYR A 125 27.60 2.88 -24.84
N TYR A 126 27.96 4.06 -24.42
CA TYR A 126 27.11 5.23 -24.41
C TYR A 126 27.75 6.39 -25.14
N ALA A 127 26.91 7.22 -25.76
CA ALA A 127 27.30 8.52 -26.28
C ALA A 127 26.25 9.56 -25.88
N VAL A 128 26.68 10.77 -25.63
CA VAL A 128 25.83 11.92 -25.34
C VAL A 128 26.09 13.01 -26.38
N THR A 129 25.01 13.47 -27.00
CA THR A 129 25.03 14.60 -27.92
C THR A 129 24.29 15.78 -27.31
N ALA A 130 24.52 16.99 -27.80
CA ALA A 130 23.86 18.20 -27.33
C ALA A 130 23.20 18.97 -28.47
N GLN A 131 22.13 19.66 -28.13
CA GLN A 131 21.43 20.60 -29.00
C GLN A 131 21.17 21.88 -28.22
N GLN A 132 21.64 23.01 -28.73
CA GLN A 132 21.27 24.30 -28.19
C GLN A 132 19.85 24.67 -28.62
N GLU A 133 19.12 25.38 -27.77
CA GLU A 133 17.80 25.87 -28.07
C GLU A 133 17.78 26.66 -29.41
N GLY A 134 16.84 26.32 -30.29
CA GLY A 134 16.75 26.88 -31.64
C GLY A 134 17.82 26.41 -32.64
N GLY A 135 18.79 25.57 -32.23
CA GLY A 135 19.86 25.02 -33.06
C GLY A 135 19.59 23.55 -33.48
N ASN A 136 20.54 23.00 -34.22
CA ASN A 136 20.57 21.58 -34.57
C ASN A 136 21.34 20.77 -33.53
N GLU A 137 21.02 19.48 -33.43
CA GLU A 137 21.78 18.51 -32.63
C GLU A 137 23.23 18.41 -33.16
N ASP A 138 24.23 18.65 -32.34
CA ASP A 138 25.61 18.28 -32.64
C ASP A 138 25.78 16.78 -32.47
N ARG A 139 25.75 16.06 -33.57
CA ARG A 139 25.87 14.60 -33.61
C ARG A 139 27.33 14.11 -33.68
N THR A 140 28.30 15.00 -33.47
CA THR A 140 29.71 14.62 -33.40
C THR A 140 29.92 13.61 -32.26
N VAL A 141 30.56 12.48 -32.57
CA VAL A 141 30.91 11.43 -31.62
C VAL A 141 32.41 11.30 -31.59
N ILE A 142 33.00 11.47 -30.40
CA ILE A 142 34.43 11.35 -30.12
C ILE A 142 34.62 10.38 -28.97
N LEU A 143 35.22 9.22 -29.28
CA LEU A 143 35.48 8.17 -28.29
C LEU A 143 36.40 8.69 -27.16
N GLY A 144 35.98 8.48 -25.91
CA GLY A 144 36.67 8.96 -24.72
C GLY A 144 36.35 10.44 -24.37
N THR A 145 35.53 11.14 -25.15
CA THR A 145 35.14 12.54 -24.91
C THR A 145 33.63 12.59 -24.55
N ASN A 146 32.76 12.39 -25.55
CA ASN A 146 31.33 12.29 -25.40
C ASN A 146 30.77 10.89 -25.72
N ALA A 147 31.63 9.92 -25.92
CA ALA A 147 31.30 8.51 -26.02
C ALA A 147 32.22 7.69 -25.11
N THR A 148 31.70 6.67 -24.42
CA THR A 148 32.45 5.84 -23.49
C THR A 148 33.46 5.00 -24.22
N ALA A 149 34.75 5.09 -23.80
CA ALA A 149 35.82 4.27 -24.34
C ALA A 149 35.81 2.84 -23.74
N GLN A 150 35.31 2.71 -22.52
CA GLN A 150 35.26 1.45 -21.80
C GLN A 150 33.88 0.78 -21.94
N LEU A 151 33.95 -0.55 -22.01
CA LEU A 151 32.77 -1.41 -22.02
C LEU A 151 32.12 -1.47 -20.65
N LEU A 152 30.80 -1.25 -20.58
CA LEU A 152 30.00 -1.43 -19.37
C LEU A 152 29.25 -2.76 -19.46
N LEU A 153 29.35 -3.58 -18.43
CA LEU A 153 28.49 -4.74 -18.27
C LEU A 153 27.25 -4.33 -17.47
N GLU A 154 26.12 -4.24 -18.12
CA GLU A 154 24.85 -3.95 -17.49
C GLU A 154 24.18 -5.22 -17.00
N GLN A 155 23.62 -5.16 -15.79
CA GLN A 155 22.85 -6.21 -15.14
C GLN A 155 21.48 -5.70 -14.73
N ILE A 156 20.47 -6.54 -14.88
CA ILE A 156 19.13 -6.23 -14.39
C ILE A 156 19.14 -6.44 -12.87
N ALA A 157 18.88 -5.38 -12.14
CA ALA A 157 18.67 -5.42 -10.70
C ALA A 157 17.71 -4.31 -10.29
N ALA A 158 17.13 -4.44 -9.11
CA ALA A 158 16.29 -3.40 -8.57
C ALA A 158 17.12 -2.14 -8.25
N PRO A 159 16.74 -0.97 -8.78
CA PRO A 159 17.36 0.30 -8.43
C PRO A 159 17.39 0.53 -6.92
N ARG A 160 18.44 1.14 -6.43
CA ARG A 160 18.62 1.45 -5.01
C ARG A 160 18.81 2.95 -4.81
N PRO A 161 18.24 3.50 -3.74
CA PRO A 161 18.50 4.89 -3.37
C PRO A 161 19.99 5.16 -3.15
N VAL A 162 20.46 6.31 -3.65
CA VAL A 162 21.83 6.78 -3.52
C VAL A 162 21.88 7.84 -2.44
N TRP A 163 22.72 7.63 -1.42
CA TRP A 163 22.92 8.61 -0.35
C TRP A 163 23.52 9.90 -0.94
N GLN A 164 22.98 11.04 -0.54
CA GLN A 164 23.37 12.36 -1.00
C GLN A 164 24.11 13.14 0.08
N ARG A 165 23.50 13.27 1.24
CA ARG A 165 24.01 14.12 2.34
C ARG A 165 23.27 13.85 3.65
N GLU A 166 23.82 14.40 4.73
CA GLU A 166 23.11 14.57 5.98
C GLU A 166 22.49 15.97 6.06
N ILE A 167 21.25 16.08 6.46
CA ILE A 167 20.51 17.34 6.60
C ILE A 167 20.04 17.43 8.04
N GLU A 168 20.29 18.56 8.71
CA GLU A 168 19.68 18.84 10.00
C GLU A 168 18.26 19.41 9.78
N ILE A 169 17.28 18.76 10.41
CA ILE A 169 15.87 19.16 10.37
C ILE A 169 15.44 19.69 11.75
N ILE A 170 14.19 20.14 11.87
CA ILE A 170 13.64 20.72 13.11
C ILE A 170 13.94 19.81 14.32
N GLY A 171 14.40 20.42 15.40
CA GLY A 171 14.72 19.72 16.66
C GLY A 171 16.10 19.05 16.68
N ASN A 172 17.04 19.52 15.84
CA ASN A 172 18.41 19.00 15.71
C ASN A 172 18.46 17.51 15.27
N VAL A 173 17.40 17.05 14.63
CA VAL A 173 17.33 15.69 14.11
C VAL A 173 18.11 15.61 12.80
N LYS A 174 18.96 14.60 12.67
CA LYS A 174 19.76 14.35 11.46
C LYS A 174 19.04 13.39 10.54
N LEU A 175 18.72 13.87 9.35
CA LEU A 175 18.10 13.10 8.28
C LEU A 175 19.15 12.77 7.22
N GLN A 176 19.25 11.51 6.86
CA GLN A 176 20.05 11.05 5.74
C GLN A 176 19.24 11.16 4.46
N ASP A 177 19.61 12.07 3.59
CA ASP A 177 18.98 12.28 2.28
C ASP A 177 19.47 11.24 1.28
N TYR A 178 18.53 10.54 0.66
CA TYR A 178 18.77 9.59 -0.43
C TYR A 178 17.94 9.99 -1.65
N VAL A 179 18.45 9.70 -2.82
CA VAL A 179 17.72 9.87 -4.08
C VAL A 179 17.54 8.53 -4.76
N LEU A 180 16.30 8.18 -5.06
CA LEU A 180 15.94 7.09 -5.94
C LEU A 180 15.69 7.64 -7.33
N TRP A 181 16.49 7.18 -8.31
CA TRP A 181 16.34 7.56 -9.69
C TRP A 181 15.33 6.66 -10.38
N SER A 182 14.37 7.28 -11.09
CA SER A 182 13.37 6.57 -11.89
C SER A 182 13.50 6.98 -13.35
N THR A 183 13.31 6.05 -14.27
CA THR A 183 13.43 6.31 -15.70
C THR A 183 12.20 5.75 -16.44
N ASN A 184 11.98 6.18 -17.67
CA ASN A 184 10.95 5.65 -18.56
C ASN A 184 11.17 4.17 -18.95
N ARG A 185 12.29 3.57 -18.53
CA ARG A 185 12.66 2.17 -18.80
C ARG A 185 12.68 1.30 -17.54
N ASP A 186 12.28 1.86 -16.42
CA ASP A 186 12.28 1.16 -15.15
C ASP A 186 11.15 0.13 -15.08
N THR A 187 11.49 -1.14 -15.22
CA THR A 187 10.54 -2.25 -15.12
C THR A 187 10.17 -2.60 -13.68
N TYR A 188 10.96 -2.15 -12.70
CA TYR A 188 10.71 -2.41 -11.29
C TYR A 188 9.76 -1.40 -10.63
N TYR A 189 9.69 -0.18 -11.20
CA TYR A 189 8.91 0.93 -10.66
C TYR A 189 7.79 1.39 -11.57
N SER A 190 7.58 0.76 -12.69
CA SER A 190 6.85 1.29 -13.83
C SER A 190 7.55 2.53 -14.44
N PRO A 191 7.59 2.70 -15.73
CA PRO A 191 8.27 3.82 -16.37
C PRO A 191 7.67 5.14 -15.89
N ALA A 192 8.53 6.09 -15.54
CA ALA A 192 8.11 7.38 -15.01
C ALA A 192 7.32 8.21 -16.04
N ASN A 193 7.59 8.05 -17.32
CA ASN A 193 6.85 8.62 -18.44
C ASN A 193 7.52 8.20 -19.77
N ALA A 194 6.72 8.02 -20.81
CA ALA A 194 7.22 7.64 -22.15
C ALA A 194 8.15 8.69 -22.79
N ASN A 195 8.06 9.95 -22.40
CA ASN A 195 8.70 11.08 -23.07
C ASN A 195 9.95 11.59 -22.38
N VAL A 196 10.34 11.07 -21.23
CA VAL A 196 11.32 11.77 -20.41
C VAL A 196 12.30 10.84 -19.72
N ALA A 197 13.38 11.39 -19.45
CA ALA A 197 14.63 11.08 -18.84
C ALA A 197 14.53 10.53 -17.41
N SER A 198 15.63 10.46 -16.75
CA SER A 198 15.73 10.05 -15.36
C SER A 198 15.24 11.13 -14.42
N PHE A 199 14.43 10.75 -13.43
CA PHE A 199 13.92 11.65 -12.40
C PHE A 199 14.44 11.26 -11.03
N PRO A 200 15.00 12.24 -10.28
CA PRO A 200 15.36 12.03 -8.89
C PRO A 200 14.14 12.17 -7.99
N PHE A 201 13.95 11.22 -7.10
CA PHE A 201 12.95 11.28 -6.04
C PHE A 201 13.63 11.13 -4.69
N HIS A 202 13.53 12.16 -3.86
CA HIS A 202 14.10 12.16 -2.53
C HIS A 202 13.34 11.25 -1.57
N CYS A 203 14.10 10.62 -0.69
CA CYS A 203 13.60 10.00 0.54
C CYS A 203 14.61 10.26 1.67
N GLY A 204 14.09 10.38 2.89
CA GLY A 204 14.91 10.62 4.06
C GLY A 204 14.89 9.43 5.01
N VAL A 205 16.03 9.17 5.65
CA VAL A 205 16.13 8.21 6.74
C VAL A 205 16.63 8.92 7.99
N VAL A 206 15.81 8.96 9.03
CA VAL A 206 16.27 9.30 10.36
C VAL A 206 16.68 8.01 11.05
N ARG A 207 17.95 7.96 11.49
CA ARG A 207 18.51 6.77 12.14
C ARG A 207 18.09 6.72 13.60
N GLY A 208 17.49 5.61 14.00
CA GLY A 208 17.28 5.27 15.40
C GLY A 208 18.50 4.57 16.00
N ASN A 209 18.39 4.20 17.27
CA ASN A 209 19.40 3.39 17.92
C ASN A 209 19.31 1.93 17.43
N PRO A 210 20.43 1.26 17.14
CA PRO A 210 20.40 -0.15 16.77
C PRO A 210 19.90 -1.03 17.94
N ALA A 211 18.79 -1.73 17.73
CA ALA A 211 18.26 -2.75 18.62
C ALA A 211 17.58 -3.85 17.79
N PRO A 212 17.48 -5.10 18.30
CA PRO A 212 16.90 -6.21 17.55
C PRO A 212 15.43 -6.04 17.18
N ASP A 213 14.69 -5.22 17.90
CA ASP A 213 13.26 -4.98 17.78
C ASP A 213 12.91 -3.55 17.33
N ASN A 214 13.80 -2.91 16.60
CA ASN A 214 13.63 -1.54 16.15
C ASN A 214 12.40 -1.37 15.27
N VAL A 215 11.64 -0.34 15.58
CA VAL A 215 10.48 0.10 14.80
C VAL A 215 10.93 0.94 13.63
N LEU A 216 10.26 0.76 12.48
CA LEU A 216 10.33 1.67 11.35
C LEU A 216 9.03 2.44 11.22
N PHE A 217 9.06 3.75 11.41
CA PHE A 217 7.95 4.64 11.09
C PHE A 217 8.05 5.18 9.66
N LEU A 218 6.98 5.01 8.89
CA LEU A 218 6.78 5.62 7.59
C LEU A 218 6.11 6.97 7.80
N CYS A 219 6.82 8.05 7.54
CA CYS A 219 6.34 9.42 7.75
C CYS A 219 5.99 10.05 6.41
N ALA A 220 4.72 10.03 6.05
CA ALA A 220 4.21 10.66 4.85
C ALA A 220 3.81 12.11 5.13
N HIS A 221 4.32 13.04 4.33
CA HIS A 221 4.04 14.46 4.50
C HIS A 221 2.59 14.82 4.12
N GLN A 222 2.06 15.87 4.71
CA GLN A 222 0.81 16.50 4.31
C GLN A 222 1.00 17.33 3.02
N ARG A 223 -0.10 17.79 2.41
CA ARG A 223 -0.03 18.71 1.27
C ARG A 223 0.75 19.97 1.67
N GLY A 224 1.66 20.43 0.81
CA GLY A 224 2.58 21.53 1.10
C GLY A 224 3.82 21.12 1.92
N GLY A 225 3.90 19.86 2.36
CA GLY A 225 5.08 19.29 2.99
C GLY A 225 6.09 18.73 1.98
N ASN A 226 7.10 18.05 2.49
CA ASN A 226 8.10 17.33 1.70
C ASN A 226 8.80 16.26 2.56
N PHE A 227 9.71 15.51 1.98
CA PHE A 227 10.44 14.42 2.65
C PHE A 227 11.26 14.86 3.89
N LEU A 228 11.51 16.14 4.11
CA LEU A 228 12.21 16.65 5.29
C LEU A 228 11.31 16.68 6.55
N GLN A 229 10.02 16.40 6.39
CA GLN A 229 9.07 16.33 7.49
C GLN A 229 9.06 14.92 8.10
N ALA A 230 10.02 14.62 8.96
CA ALA A 230 9.96 13.44 9.81
C ALA A 230 9.08 13.75 11.03
N SER A 231 7.94 13.07 11.15
CA SER A 231 7.00 13.31 12.25
C SER A 231 7.65 13.23 13.62
N SER A 232 7.24 14.10 14.54
CA SER A 232 7.68 14.15 15.93
C SER A 232 7.08 13.08 16.85
N VAL A 233 6.22 12.20 16.34
CA VAL A 233 5.46 11.23 17.16
C VAL A 233 6.30 10.03 17.60
N SER A 234 7.45 9.80 16.98
CA SER A 234 8.34 8.69 17.32
C SER A 234 9.28 9.05 18.48
N LYS A 235 9.71 8.05 19.23
CA LYS A 235 10.82 8.20 20.19
C LYS A 235 12.12 8.46 19.41
N ASP A 236 13.11 9.09 20.03
CA ASP A 236 14.42 9.32 19.42
C ASP A 236 15.17 8.03 19.05
N THR A 237 14.72 6.90 19.60
CA THR A 237 15.27 5.57 19.31
C THR A 237 14.69 4.92 18.06
N ASP A 238 13.60 5.45 17.49
CA ASP A 238 12.89 4.83 16.39
C ASP A 238 13.46 5.26 15.03
N TRP A 239 13.53 4.33 14.09
CA TRP A 239 13.88 4.61 12.71
C TRP A 239 12.70 5.23 11.98
N ARG A 240 12.96 6.21 11.12
CA ARG A 240 11.94 6.87 10.30
C ARG A 240 12.35 6.86 8.85
N LEU A 241 11.42 6.52 7.99
CA LEU A 241 11.54 6.65 6.54
C LEU A 241 10.55 7.71 6.07
N THR A 242 11.05 8.73 5.42
CA THR A 242 10.25 9.79 4.80
C THR A 242 10.36 9.70 3.28
N PHE A 243 9.37 10.19 2.56
CA PHE A 243 9.40 10.24 1.09
C PHE A 243 8.70 11.48 0.58
N ASP A 244 8.99 11.86 -0.66
CA ASP A 244 8.37 12.97 -1.33
C ASP A 244 7.34 12.46 -2.34
N ASP A 245 6.12 12.99 -2.27
CA ASP A 245 5.07 12.73 -3.26
C ASP A 245 5.08 13.73 -4.40
N TYR A 246 5.72 14.87 -4.20
CA TYR A 246 5.76 15.89 -5.24
C TYR A 246 6.49 15.42 -6.49
N LEU A 247 5.92 15.78 -7.64
CA LEU A 247 6.49 15.51 -8.95
C LEU A 247 7.56 16.54 -9.28
N PRO A 248 8.54 16.22 -10.14
CA PRO A 248 9.63 17.14 -10.50
C PRO A 248 9.18 18.45 -11.14
N ASN A 249 7.99 18.48 -11.77
CA ASN A 249 7.42 19.64 -12.41
C ASN A 249 6.58 20.51 -11.44
N LYS A 250 7.17 20.96 -10.34
CA LYS A 250 6.55 21.91 -9.41
C LYS A 250 5.72 21.28 -8.28
N ASP A 251 4.78 22.07 -7.75
CA ASP A 251 4.02 21.76 -6.53
C ASP A 251 2.81 20.85 -6.79
N VAL A 252 2.98 19.86 -7.67
CA VAL A 252 1.96 18.86 -7.98
C VAL A 252 2.25 17.58 -7.21
N ALA A 253 1.30 17.19 -6.36
CA ALA A 253 1.33 15.95 -5.61
C ALA A 253 0.41 14.90 -6.25
N SER A 254 0.83 13.64 -6.27
CA SER A 254 0.04 12.54 -6.83
C SER A 254 -0.89 11.86 -5.80
N PHE A 255 -1.00 12.41 -4.59
CA PHE A 255 -1.70 11.81 -3.46
C PHE A 255 -1.31 10.34 -3.24
N TRP A 256 -0.02 10.07 -3.37
CA TRP A 256 0.63 8.77 -3.13
C TRP A 256 0.21 7.65 -4.07
N PHE A 257 -0.54 7.96 -5.13
CA PHE A 257 -0.92 6.97 -6.12
C PHE A 257 -0.01 6.98 -7.34
N GLY A 258 -0.13 8.01 -8.16
CA GLY A 258 0.60 8.13 -9.42
C GLY A 258 -0.17 8.97 -10.44
N TYR A 259 0.13 8.76 -11.71
CA TYR A 259 -0.35 9.64 -12.78
C TYR A 259 -0.45 8.88 -14.11
N HIS A 260 -1.09 9.53 -15.08
CA HIS A 260 -1.27 9.00 -16.44
C HIS A 260 0.07 8.72 -17.13
N GLU A 261 0.15 7.63 -17.91
CA GLU A 261 1.38 7.20 -18.58
C GLU A 261 1.94 8.22 -19.58
N GLY A 262 1.14 9.14 -20.08
CA GLY A 262 1.53 10.26 -20.92
C GLY A 262 1.76 11.59 -20.18
N TYR A 263 1.68 11.60 -18.84
CA TYR A 263 1.89 12.82 -18.05
C TYR A 263 3.33 13.30 -18.12
N ASN A 264 3.54 14.55 -18.51
CA ASN A 264 4.87 15.13 -18.65
C ASN A 264 5.35 15.75 -17.32
N LEU A 265 6.31 15.10 -16.69
CA LEU A 265 6.88 15.51 -15.40
C LEU A 265 7.74 16.77 -15.46
N THR A 266 8.07 17.27 -16.65
CA THR A 266 8.85 18.51 -16.83
C THR A 266 8.00 19.69 -17.29
N SER A 267 6.72 19.47 -17.58
CA SER A 267 5.80 20.52 -18.04
C SER A 267 4.93 21.03 -16.91
N ASP A 268 4.70 22.31 -16.88
CA ASP A 268 3.74 22.96 -15.99
C ASP A 268 2.30 22.79 -16.45
N THR A 269 2.13 22.48 -17.73
CA THR A 269 0.83 22.36 -18.36
C THR A 269 0.72 20.98 -18.99
N ASN A 270 -0.12 20.16 -18.39
CA ASN A 270 -0.52 18.86 -18.93
C ASN A 270 -1.98 18.93 -19.35
N ALA A 271 -2.27 18.45 -20.55
CA ALA A 271 -3.66 18.31 -21.00
C ALA A 271 -4.34 17.15 -20.22
N THR A 272 -5.64 17.30 -19.98
CA THR A 272 -6.45 16.21 -19.41
C THR A 272 -6.49 15.03 -20.39
N PRO A 273 -6.01 13.84 -20.00
CA PRO A 273 -5.98 12.66 -20.88
C PRO A 273 -7.39 12.10 -21.07
N LEU A 274 -7.68 11.69 -22.32
CA LEU A 274 -8.96 11.08 -22.69
C LEU A 274 -8.83 9.57 -22.97
N THR A 275 -7.63 9.06 -23.11
CA THR A 275 -7.31 7.64 -23.40
C THR A 275 -6.01 7.26 -22.73
N GLY A 276 -5.69 5.96 -22.67
CA GLY A 276 -4.48 5.47 -22.02
C GLY A 276 -4.76 4.95 -20.61
N ARG A 277 -3.76 4.92 -19.76
CA ARG A 277 -3.84 4.34 -18.40
C ARG A 277 -3.22 5.25 -17.36
N VAL A 278 -3.82 5.24 -16.18
CA VAL A 278 -3.21 5.82 -14.96
C VAL A 278 -2.44 4.72 -14.23
N ARG A 279 -1.20 5.01 -13.87
CA ARG A 279 -0.32 4.03 -13.26
C ARG A 279 0.07 4.44 -11.85
N GLY A 280 0.17 3.45 -10.97
CA GLY A 280 0.53 3.63 -9.57
C GLY A 280 2.03 3.89 -9.35
N TYR A 281 2.63 4.82 -10.08
CA TYR A 281 4.07 5.11 -10.04
C TYR A 281 4.58 5.50 -8.65
N THR A 282 3.90 6.41 -7.97
CA THR A 282 4.29 6.84 -6.63
C THR A 282 4.07 5.73 -5.61
N ASN A 283 2.94 5.03 -5.68
CA ASN A 283 2.65 3.90 -4.79
C ASN A 283 3.72 2.81 -4.92
N ALA A 284 4.05 2.40 -6.16
CA ALA A 284 5.09 1.40 -6.42
C ALA A 284 6.47 1.85 -5.90
N ARG A 285 6.83 3.12 -6.09
CA ARG A 285 8.06 3.71 -5.57
C ARG A 285 8.14 3.64 -4.05
N VAL A 286 7.07 4.02 -3.36
CA VAL A 286 7.02 4.00 -1.89
C VAL A 286 7.10 2.58 -1.34
N VAL A 287 6.35 1.64 -1.89
CA VAL A 287 6.44 0.22 -1.50
C VAL A 287 7.87 -0.29 -1.65
N ARG A 288 8.54 0.09 -2.74
CA ARG A 288 9.94 -0.28 -2.96
C ARG A 288 10.89 0.35 -1.95
N LEU A 289 10.66 1.59 -1.55
CA LEU A 289 11.46 2.24 -0.50
C LEU A 289 11.28 1.57 0.86
N ILE A 290 10.09 1.06 1.18
CA ILE A 290 9.83 0.26 2.38
C ILE A 290 10.64 -1.04 2.33
N ASP A 291 10.57 -1.78 1.23
CA ASP A 291 11.33 -3.02 1.03
C ASP A 291 12.85 -2.76 1.10
N TRP A 292 13.33 -1.67 0.51
CA TRP A 292 14.73 -1.26 0.60
C TRP A 292 15.14 -0.92 2.03
N ALA A 293 14.34 -0.14 2.75
CA ALA A 293 14.68 0.28 4.11
C ALA A 293 14.75 -0.92 5.06
N THR A 294 13.77 -1.82 4.98
CA THR A 294 13.73 -3.04 5.81
C THR A 294 14.87 -4.02 5.51
N ALA A 295 15.39 -4.00 4.27
CA ALA A 295 16.51 -4.85 3.88
C ALA A 295 17.90 -4.25 4.19
N ASN A 296 18.02 -2.93 4.40
CA ASN A 296 19.32 -2.25 4.51
C ASN A 296 19.57 -1.59 5.86
N PHE A 297 18.56 -1.45 6.72
CA PHE A 297 18.70 -0.87 8.06
C PHE A 297 18.34 -1.90 9.14
N PRO A 298 18.88 -1.77 10.36
CA PRO A 298 18.61 -2.69 11.46
C PRO A 298 17.24 -2.44 12.08
N VAL A 299 16.18 -2.68 11.30
CA VAL A 299 14.78 -2.56 11.72
C VAL A 299 14.11 -3.93 11.68
N ASP A 300 13.14 -4.15 12.57
CA ASP A 300 12.32 -5.35 12.54
C ASP A 300 11.29 -5.23 11.41
N PRO A 301 11.36 -6.04 10.33
CA PRO A 301 10.40 -5.97 9.23
C PRO A 301 8.96 -6.31 9.65
N ALA A 302 8.76 -6.93 10.81
CA ALA A 302 7.43 -7.14 11.36
C ALA A 302 6.86 -5.92 12.10
N ARG A 303 7.66 -4.87 12.30
CA ARG A 303 7.32 -3.66 13.05
C ARG A 303 7.46 -2.38 12.22
N VAL A 304 6.85 -2.38 11.05
CA VAL A 304 6.77 -1.22 10.15
C VAL A 304 5.41 -0.57 10.31
N TYR A 305 5.35 0.72 10.65
CA TYR A 305 4.11 1.45 10.92
C TYR A 305 4.02 2.69 10.06
N ALA A 306 2.84 2.98 9.50
CA ALA A 306 2.59 4.22 8.80
C ALA A 306 1.87 5.21 9.70
N PHE A 307 2.29 6.46 9.59
CA PHE A 307 1.73 7.58 10.35
C PHE A 307 1.56 8.78 9.42
N GLY A 308 0.41 9.46 9.51
CA GLY A 308 0.20 10.63 8.69
C GLY A 308 -1.04 11.46 9.04
N HIS A 309 -0.97 12.73 8.64
CA HIS A 309 -2.03 13.71 8.77
C HIS A 309 -2.44 14.20 7.38
N SER A 310 -3.73 14.44 7.14
CA SER A 310 -4.25 14.97 5.88
C SER A 310 -3.85 14.07 4.69
N MET A 311 -3.15 14.59 3.69
CA MET A 311 -2.61 13.80 2.56
C MET A 311 -1.71 12.64 3.04
N GLY A 312 -0.94 12.83 4.13
CA GLY A 312 -0.19 11.73 4.76
C GLY A 312 -1.09 10.69 5.43
N GLY A 313 -2.23 11.11 5.98
CA GLY A 313 -3.26 10.20 6.48
C GLY A 313 -3.90 9.38 5.34
N THR A 314 -4.18 10.03 4.21
CA THR A 314 -4.62 9.37 2.96
C THR A 314 -3.63 8.28 2.53
N PHE A 315 -2.33 8.60 2.51
CA PHE A 315 -1.28 7.60 2.27
C PHE A 315 -1.45 6.36 3.14
N GLY A 316 -1.59 6.56 4.45
CA GLY A 316 -1.72 5.46 5.40
C GLY A 316 -2.91 4.56 5.11
N VAL A 317 -4.10 5.14 4.88
CA VAL A 317 -5.32 4.39 4.56
C VAL A 317 -5.15 3.57 3.28
N PHE A 318 -4.69 4.20 2.19
CA PHE A 318 -4.52 3.50 0.92
C PHE A 318 -3.38 2.47 0.98
N LEU A 319 -2.29 2.72 1.72
CA LEU A 319 -1.23 1.75 1.94
C LEU A 319 -1.75 0.51 2.70
N ALA A 320 -2.53 0.71 3.77
CA ALA A 320 -3.12 -0.39 4.52
C ALA A 320 -4.01 -1.29 3.66
N LEU A 321 -4.80 -0.69 2.77
CA LEU A 321 -5.70 -1.40 1.88
C LEU A 321 -4.97 -2.12 0.74
N THR A 322 -3.88 -1.56 0.19
CA THR A 322 -3.26 -2.07 -1.06
C THR A 322 -1.93 -2.77 -0.88
N ALA A 323 -1.25 -2.53 0.22
CA ALA A 323 0.03 -3.12 0.59
C ALA A 323 0.11 -3.41 2.10
N GLY A 324 -1.00 -3.88 2.67
CA GLY A 324 -1.13 -4.18 4.10
C GLY A 324 -0.16 -5.25 4.61
N ASP A 325 0.35 -6.08 3.71
CA ASP A 325 1.41 -7.05 3.97
C ASP A 325 2.79 -6.39 4.20
N ARG A 326 2.96 -5.10 3.92
CA ARG A 326 4.21 -4.33 4.15
C ARG A 326 4.23 -3.60 5.47
N VAL A 327 3.08 -3.37 6.10
CA VAL A 327 2.97 -2.58 7.33
C VAL A 327 2.26 -3.34 8.44
N ALA A 328 2.71 -3.14 9.68
CA ALA A 328 2.12 -3.74 10.86
C ALA A 328 0.76 -3.10 11.20
N ALA A 329 0.69 -1.79 11.17
CA ALA A 329 -0.52 -1.00 11.38
C ALA A 329 -0.36 0.42 10.83
N VAL A 330 -1.48 1.13 10.75
CA VAL A 330 -1.54 2.50 10.26
C VAL A 330 -2.27 3.37 11.26
N TRP A 331 -1.71 4.56 11.55
CA TRP A 331 -2.39 5.64 12.23
C TRP A 331 -2.64 6.79 11.25
N SER A 332 -3.89 7.22 11.13
CA SER A 332 -4.32 8.19 10.13
C SER A 332 -5.18 9.27 10.76
N ASN A 333 -4.84 10.53 10.55
CA ASN A 333 -5.60 11.67 11.04
C ASN A 333 -6.11 12.52 9.88
N VAL A 334 -7.40 12.82 9.86
CA VAL A 334 -8.15 13.64 8.89
C VAL A 334 -7.78 13.32 7.43
N ALA A 335 -7.73 12.03 7.11
CA ALA A 335 -7.45 11.54 5.76
C ALA A 335 -8.59 11.87 4.81
N LYS A 336 -8.26 12.18 3.55
CA LYS A 336 -9.21 12.08 2.44
C LYS A 336 -9.30 10.63 2.00
N VAL A 337 -10.49 10.04 2.03
CA VAL A 337 -10.72 8.62 1.73
C VAL A 337 -11.45 8.39 0.40
N ASP A 338 -11.94 9.46 -0.21
CA ASP A 338 -12.48 9.46 -1.58
C ASP A 338 -11.85 10.60 -2.39
N LEU A 339 -10.85 10.26 -3.20
CA LEU A 339 -10.17 11.22 -4.07
C LEU A 339 -10.98 11.54 -5.34
N ALA A 340 -12.08 10.85 -5.58
CA ALA A 340 -13.04 11.15 -6.64
C ALA A 340 -14.08 12.20 -6.22
N ASP A 341 -14.19 12.49 -4.93
CA ASP A 341 -15.12 13.48 -4.43
C ASP A 341 -14.53 14.90 -4.46
N TYR A 342 -14.90 15.67 -5.47
CA TYR A 342 -14.43 17.04 -5.69
C TYR A 342 -15.24 18.12 -4.97
N ARG A 343 -16.31 17.77 -4.26
CA ARG A 343 -17.33 18.72 -3.76
C ARG A 343 -16.81 19.81 -2.85
N LEU A 344 -15.61 19.66 -2.30
CA LEU A 344 -15.10 20.58 -1.28
C LEU A 344 -14.01 21.55 -1.78
N SER A 345 -13.57 21.44 -3.04
CA SER A 345 -12.56 22.36 -3.57
C SER A 345 -12.59 22.41 -5.09
N ASP A 346 -12.81 23.59 -5.65
CA ASP A 346 -12.68 23.87 -7.09
C ASP A 346 -11.26 23.65 -7.63
N LEU A 347 -10.27 23.51 -6.73
CA LEU A 347 -8.88 23.23 -7.10
C LEU A 347 -8.66 21.75 -7.50
N TYR A 348 -9.51 20.84 -7.04
CA TYR A 348 -9.31 19.41 -7.28
C TYR A 348 -9.40 19.00 -8.76
N PRO A 349 -10.39 19.45 -9.56
CA PRO A 349 -10.41 19.12 -10.99
C PRO A 349 -9.17 19.61 -11.71
N ALA A 350 -8.78 20.88 -11.50
CA ALA A 350 -7.61 21.48 -12.14
C ALA A 350 -6.30 20.76 -11.79
N MET A 351 -6.19 20.16 -10.61
CA MET A 351 -5.00 19.42 -10.16
C MET A 351 -5.01 17.97 -10.64
N PHE A 352 -6.15 17.28 -10.56
CA PHE A 352 -6.22 15.84 -10.75
C PHE A 352 -6.55 15.41 -12.17
N GLU A 353 -7.39 16.16 -12.89
CA GLU A 353 -7.76 15.79 -14.24
C GLU A 353 -6.55 15.70 -15.20
N PRO A 354 -5.54 16.59 -15.13
CA PRO A 354 -4.33 16.42 -15.92
C PRO A 354 -3.54 15.13 -15.59
N MET A 355 -3.65 14.64 -14.34
CA MET A 355 -2.96 13.41 -13.91
C MET A 355 -3.78 12.15 -14.13
N TRP A 356 -5.10 12.21 -13.95
CA TRP A 356 -5.95 11.01 -13.88
C TRP A 356 -7.04 10.95 -14.96
N GLY A 357 -7.19 12.00 -15.77
CA GLY A 357 -8.34 12.15 -16.67
C GLY A 357 -9.55 12.71 -15.93
N ALA A 358 -10.55 13.15 -16.68
CA ALA A 358 -11.83 13.58 -16.11
C ALA A 358 -12.60 12.40 -15.52
N ALA A 359 -13.34 12.63 -14.43
CA ALA A 359 -14.11 11.59 -13.75
C ALA A 359 -15.13 10.89 -14.66
N GLN A 360 -15.66 11.61 -15.65
CA GLN A 360 -16.62 11.06 -16.63
C GLN A 360 -15.97 10.08 -17.62
N VAL A 361 -14.63 10.16 -17.81
CA VAL A 361 -13.87 9.24 -18.66
C VAL A 361 -13.43 8.02 -17.85
N ASP A 362 -13.08 8.20 -16.60
CA ASP A 362 -12.69 7.18 -15.62
C ASP A 362 -11.70 6.16 -16.18
N LEU A 363 -10.53 6.66 -16.57
CA LEU A 363 -9.48 5.89 -17.26
C LEU A 363 -9.08 4.63 -16.46
N PRO A 364 -8.76 3.53 -17.14
CA PRO A 364 -8.30 2.32 -16.46
C PRO A 364 -6.93 2.54 -15.81
N THR A 365 -6.71 1.88 -14.67
CA THR A 365 -5.39 1.75 -14.06
C THR A 365 -4.61 0.57 -14.67
N ASP A 366 -3.33 0.47 -14.36
CA ASP A 366 -2.50 -0.70 -14.65
C ASP A 366 -2.94 -1.97 -13.91
N GLN A 367 -3.80 -1.83 -12.90
CA GLN A 367 -4.42 -2.93 -12.16
C GLN A 367 -5.79 -3.36 -12.73
N GLY A 368 -6.25 -2.73 -13.82
CA GLY A 368 -7.49 -3.05 -14.50
C GLY A 368 -8.75 -2.42 -13.91
N MET A 369 -8.66 -1.76 -12.77
CA MET A 369 -9.77 -1.02 -12.15
C MET A 369 -9.79 0.41 -12.70
N PRO A 370 -10.97 1.05 -12.89
CA PRO A 370 -11.08 2.47 -13.19
C PRO A 370 -10.38 3.33 -12.12
N VAL A 371 -9.78 4.45 -12.51
CA VAL A 371 -8.92 5.22 -11.59
C VAL A 371 -9.68 5.80 -10.42
N TYR A 372 -10.88 6.30 -10.64
CA TYR A 372 -11.66 6.90 -9.56
C TYR A 372 -12.29 5.86 -8.62
N GLU A 373 -12.51 4.63 -9.10
CA GLU A 373 -12.82 3.49 -8.23
C GLU A 373 -11.60 3.06 -7.41
N ARG A 374 -10.42 3.04 -8.03
CA ARG A 374 -9.15 2.74 -7.35
C ARG A 374 -8.80 3.76 -6.27
N LEU A 375 -9.28 4.97 -6.38
CA LEU A 375 -9.01 6.09 -5.47
C LEU A 375 -10.15 6.33 -4.45
N ARG A 376 -11.06 5.35 -4.28
CA ARG A 376 -12.06 5.30 -3.22
C ARG A 376 -11.71 4.21 -2.21
N ALA A 377 -11.44 4.59 -0.98
CA ALA A 377 -11.16 3.63 0.09
C ALA A 377 -12.36 2.70 0.35
N ALA A 378 -13.58 3.16 0.17
CA ALA A 378 -14.79 2.33 0.27
C ALA A 378 -14.80 1.20 -0.76
N THR A 379 -14.47 1.48 -2.02
CA THR A 379 -14.36 0.46 -3.08
C THR A 379 -13.24 -0.52 -2.76
N LEU A 380 -12.07 -0.03 -2.37
CA LEU A 380 -10.93 -0.87 -2.04
C LEU A 380 -11.19 -1.77 -0.82
N ALA A 381 -11.89 -1.27 0.19
CA ALA A 381 -12.27 -2.07 1.35
C ALA A 381 -13.06 -3.33 0.96
N GLY A 382 -13.88 -3.26 -0.08
CA GLY A 382 -14.60 -4.41 -0.62
C GLY A 382 -13.72 -5.34 -1.46
N VAL A 383 -12.92 -4.78 -2.36
CA VAL A 383 -12.07 -5.55 -3.29
C VAL A 383 -10.88 -6.18 -2.58
N GLU A 384 -10.19 -5.40 -1.75
CA GLU A 384 -8.98 -5.84 -1.05
C GLU A 384 -9.29 -6.64 0.22
N SER A 385 -10.59 -6.77 0.60
CA SER A 385 -11.02 -7.63 1.74
C SER A 385 -10.56 -9.08 1.64
N THR A 386 -10.22 -9.52 0.43
CA THR A 386 -9.67 -10.84 0.14
C THR A 386 -8.17 -10.95 0.40
N LYS A 387 -7.49 -9.84 0.63
CA LYS A 387 -6.06 -9.73 0.85
C LYS A 387 -5.75 -9.41 2.32
N GLU A 388 -4.47 -9.35 2.62
CA GLU A 388 -3.97 -8.87 3.90
C GLU A 388 -4.12 -7.35 3.98
N VAL A 389 -5.10 -6.89 4.75
CA VAL A 389 -5.30 -5.47 5.07
C VAL A 389 -4.68 -5.20 6.43
N ALA A 390 -3.86 -4.14 6.54
CA ALA A 390 -3.30 -3.75 7.82
C ALA A 390 -4.36 -3.05 8.70
N PRO A 391 -4.34 -3.25 10.03
CA PRO A 391 -5.25 -2.54 10.91
C PRO A 391 -5.04 -1.03 10.84
N ILE A 392 -6.14 -0.29 10.83
CA ILE A 392 -6.16 1.17 10.75
C ILE A 392 -6.74 1.73 12.04
N ILE A 393 -6.05 2.71 12.62
CA ILE A 393 -6.59 3.59 13.65
C ILE A 393 -6.74 4.97 13.01
N SER A 394 -7.97 5.44 12.85
CA SER A 394 -8.28 6.65 12.09
C SER A 394 -9.08 7.65 12.89
N PHE A 395 -8.75 8.93 12.75
CA PHE A 395 -9.49 10.07 13.30
C PHE A 395 -10.03 10.93 12.17
N SER A 396 -11.30 11.34 12.26
CA SER A 396 -11.96 12.16 11.26
C SER A 396 -12.67 13.33 11.93
N GLY A 397 -12.68 14.48 11.27
CA GLY A 397 -13.38 15.68 11.73
C GLY A 397 -14.74 15.83 11.03
N ARG A 398 -15.82 15.98 11.79
CA ARG A 398 -17.16 16.24 11.21
C ARG A 398 -17.26 17.66 10.65
N SER A 399 -16.50 18.61 11.22
CA SER A 399 -16.43 20.00 10.76
C SER A 399 -15.29 20.24 9.77
N ASP A 400 -14.64 19.18 9.26
CA ASP A 400 -13.53 19.30 8.32
C ASP A 400 -14.03 19.71 6.92
N GLN A 401 -13.74 20.97 6.54
CA GLN A 401 -14.10 21.55 5.25
C GLN A 401 -13.08 21.27 4.14
N ILE A 402 -11.93 20.65 4.48
CA ILE A 402 -10.85 20.40 3.52
C ILE A 402 -11.00 19.01 2.87
N VAL A 403 -11.28 17.98 3.70
CA VAL A 403 -11.43 16.60 3.21
C VAL A 403 -12.87 16.08 3.26
N GLY A 404 -13.75 16.75 4.04
CA GLY A 404 -15.16 16.45 4.12
C GLY A 404 -15.53 15.24 5.00
N TRP A 405 -16.73 15.34 5.60
CA TRP A 405 -17.32 14.29 6.41
C TRP A 405 -18.10 13.25 5.57
N PRO A 406 -18.88 13.63 4.53
CA PRO A 406 -19.77 12.71 3.81
C PRO A 406 -19.04 11.49 3.22
N GLU A 407 -17.80 11.66 2.78
CA GLU A 407 -16.99 10.57 2.19
C GLU A 407 -16.61 9.47 3.19
N LYS A 408 -16.68 9.75 4.50
CA LYS A 408 -16.34 8.77 5.55
C LYS A 408 -17.44 7.71 5.72
N ILE A 409 -18.69 8.07 5.47
CA ILE A 409 -19.82 7.18 5.70
C ILE A 409 -19.74 5.90 4.84
N PRO A 410 -19.64 5.98 3.49
CA PRO A 410 -19.50 4.79 2.68
C PRO A 410 -18.22 4.01 3.00
N TYR A 411 -17.13 4.66 3.41
CA TYR A 411 -15.92 3.99 3.83
C TYR A 411 -16.13 3.19 5.12
N PHE A 412 -16.74 3.77 6.15
CA PHE A 412 -17.05 3.09 7.41
C PHE A 412 -17.99 1.89 7.18
N GLN A 413 -19.02 2.06 6.37
CA GLN A 413 -19.94 0.98 6.00
C GLN A 413 -19.20 -0.16 5.28
N ALA A 414 -18.28 0.16 4.36
CA ALA A 414 -17.51 -0.84 3.64
C ALA A 414 -16.53 -1.59 4.55
N VAL A 415 -15.92 -0.92 5.52
CA VAL A 415 -15.01 -1.56 6.50
C VAL A 415 -15.78 -2.56 7.37
N GLU A 416 -16.95 -2.18 7.88
CA GLU A 416 -17.79 -3.05 8.71
C GLU A 416 -18.33 -4.24 7.90
N ALA A 417 -18.91 -3.98 6.71
CA ALA A 417 -19.48 -5.01 5.84
C ALA A 417 -18.42 -6.06 5.37
N ASN A 418 -17.15 -5.68 5.31
CA ASN A 418 -16.07 -6.56 4.89
C ASN A 418 -15.22 -7.11 6.05
N HIS A 419 -15.61 -6.86 7.29
CA HIS A 419 -14.95 -7.33 8.51
C HIS A 419 -13.44 -7.05 8.51
N LEU A 420 -13.05 -5.83 8.12
CA LEU A 420 -11.64 -5.47 8.02
C LEU A 420 -11.01 -5.18 9.38
N GLY A 421 -11.82 -4.78 10.36
CA GLY A 421 -11.38 -4.35 11.67
C GLY A 421 -10.76 -2.96 11.64
N GLY A 422 -10.05 -2.61 12.71
CA GLY A 422 -9.54 -1.27 12.93
C GLY A 422 -10.40 -0.47 13.92
N ARG A 423 -9.98 0.78 14.18
CA ARG A 423 -10.73 1.69 15.06
C ARG A 423 -10.89 3.03 14.34
N TYR A 424 -12.10 3.50 14.23
CA TYR A 424 -12.45 4.69 13.48
C TYR A 424 -13.14 5.67 14.41
N TYR A 425 -12.47 6.79 14.70
CA TYR A 425 -12.93 7.82 15.63
C TYR A 425 -13.36 9.06 14.86
N TRP A 426 -14.34 9.78 15.37
CA TRP A 426 -14.71 11.10 14.88
C TRP A 426 -15.13 12.02 16.00
N ASP A 427 -15.01 13.32 15.75
CA ASP A 427 -15.50 14.39 16.62
C ASP A 427 -15.76 15.67 15.81
N GLN A 428 -16.02 16.78 16.49
CA GLN A 428 -16.35 18.06 15.86
C GLN A 428 -15.14 18.85 15.37
N ARG A 429 -13.93 18.24 15.32
CA ARG A 429 -12.75 18.94 14.79
C ARG A 429 -12.91 19.34 13.33
N GLY A 430 -12.24 20.44 12.95
CA GLY A 430 -11.95 20.76 11.56
C GLY A 430 -10.78 19.94 11.02
N HIS A 431 -10.14 20.45 9.96
CA HIS A 431 -8.94 19.80 9.36
C HIS A 431 -7.73 19.82 10.29
N SER A 432 -7.70 20.72 11.26
CA SER A 432 -6.68 20.86 12.29
C SER A 432 -7.29 21.40 13.58
N GLY A 433 -6.58 21.25 14.68
CA GLY A 433 -7.01 21.74 15.98
C GLY A 433 -7.63 20.66 16.87
N PRO A 434 -8.04 21.05 18.08
CA PRO A 434 -8.55 20.11 19.07
C PRO A 434 -9.92 19.57 18.65
N GLY A 435 -10.16 18.31 18.99
CA GLY A 435 -11.45 17.64 18.85
C GLY A 435 -11.97 17.13 20.18
N GLY A 436 -13.02 16.35 20.16
CA GLY A 436 -13.59 15.69 21.34
C GLY A 436 -12.84 14.43 21.75
N MET A 437 -12.11 13.81 20.83
CA MET A 437 -11.27 12.63 21.07
C MET A 437 -9.81 13.02 21.28
N ASP A 438 -9.08 12.21 22.07
CA ASP A 438 -7.62 12.33 22.19
C ASP A 438 -6.92 11.46 21.13
N PRO A 439 -6.46 12.04 20.02
CA PRO A 439 -5.74 11.29 19.01
C PRO A 439 -4.31 10.94 19.41
N GLU A 440 -3.68 11.69 20.30
CA GLU A 440 -2.26 11.50 20.65
C GLU A 440 -2.06 10.25 21.48
N GLY A 441 -2.94 9.95 22.41
CA GLY A 441 -2.91 8.73 23.21
C GLY A 441 -3.04 7.46 22.37
N SER A 442 -3.82 7.50 21.29
CA SER A 442 -4.09 6.34 20.41
C SER A 442 -2.96 6.01 19.46
N VAL A 443 -2.05 6.93 19.18
CA VAL A 443 -0.96 6.69 18.22
C VAL A 443 -0.08 5.52 18.65
N TRP A 444 0.08 5.31 19.95
CA TRP A 444 0.91 4.22 20.48
C TRP A 444 0.22 2.85 20.42
N GLU A 445 -1.09 2.82 20.23
CA GLU A 445 -1.85 1.57 20.06
C GLU A 445 -1.44 0.79 18.81
N ILE A 446 -0.95 1.47 17.78
CA ILE A 446 -0.48 0.78 16.57
C ILE A 446 0.69 -0.16 16.85
N LEU A 447 1.49 0.09 17.90
CA LEU A 447 2.67 -0.69 18.23
C LEU A 447 2.39 -2.11 18.73
N ARG A 448 1.14 -2.40 19.14
CA ARG A 448 0.72 -3.75 19.54
C ARG A 448 0.63 -4.71 18.34
N TYR A 449 0.37 -4.18 17.16
CA TYR A 449 0.24 -4.99 15.96
C TYR A 449 1.62 -5.34 15.40
N ARG A 450 1.73 -6.57 14.90
CA ARG A 450 2.92 -7.06 14.22
C ARG A 450 2.50 -7.81 12.94
N ARG A 451 3.35 -7.83 11.92
CA ARG A 451 3.09 -8.59 10.69
C ARG A 451 3.19 -10.11 10.92
N ASP A 452 3.96 -10.53 11.90
CA ASP A 452 4.23 -11.93 12.27
C ASP A 452 3.39 -12.44 13.45
N LYS A 453 2.35 -11.70 13.83
CA LYS A 453 1.41 -12.10 14.90
C LYS A 453 -0.02 -11.96 14.45
N SER A 454 -0.83 -12.95 14.79
CA SER A 454 -2.29 -12.91 14.61
C SER A 454 -2.94 -11.85 15.49
N TRP A 455 -4.06 -11.29 15.03
CA TRP A 455 -4.88 -10.33 15.77
C TRP A 455 -6.36 -10.49 15.40
N PRO A 456 -7.31 -10.15 16.29
CA PRO A 456 -8.72 -10.15 15.99
C PRO A 456 -9.13 -8.86 15.26
N ALA A 457 -9.56 -8.95 14.00
CA ALA A 457 -10.27 -7.86 13.37
C ALA A 457 -11.68 -7.83 13.95
N LEU A 458 -12.00 -6.76 14.67
CA LEU A 458 -13.29 -6.52 15.32
C LEU A 458 -14.14 -5.66 14.40
N SER A 459 -15.41 -6.01 14.20
CA SER A 459 -16.35 -5.29 13.36
C SER A 459 -17.78 -5.42 13.91
N ASN A 460 -18.67 -4.54 13.48
CA ASN A 460 -20.08 -4.57 13.85
C ASN A 460 -20.31 -4.65 15.37
N ALA A 461 -19.48 -3.96 16.16
CA ALA A 461 -19.67 -3.96 17.61
C ALA A 461 -20.99 -3.27 17.98
N SER A 462 -21.80 -3.90 18.84
CA SER A 462 -23.11 -3.38 19.24
C SER A 462 -23.06 -2.06 20.03
N CYS A 463 -21.86 -1.63 20.41
CA CYS A 463 -21.57 -0.34 21.05
C CYS A 463 -21.00 0.70 20.07
N ASN A 464 -21.04 0.43 18.77
CA ASN A 464 -20.65 1.42 17.77
C ASN A 464 -21.60 2.63 17.82
N ASP A 465 -21.00 3.82 17.78
CA ASP A 465 -21.75 5.06 17.63
C ASP A 465 -22.24 5.23 16.19
N ASP A 466 -23.27 6.07 16.01
CA ASP A 466 -23.86 6.35 14.69
C ASP A 466 -23.08 7.47 13.97
N PRO A 467 -22.35 7.17 12.88
CA PRO A 467 -21.67 8.21 12.12
C PRO A 467 -22.64 9.11 11.31
N GLY A 468 -23.91 8.77 11.25
CA GLY A 468 -24.95 9.51 10.53
C GLY A 468 -24.95 9.24 9.03
N THR A 469 -25.54 10.17 8.27
CA THR A 469 -25.73 10.08 6.82
C THR A 469 -24.69 10.86 6.01
N GLY A 470 -23.75 11.54 6.67
CA GLY A 470 -22.86 12.52 6.07
C GLY A 470 -23.33 13.97 6.23
N ASP A 471 -24.59 14.17 6.60
CA ASP A 471 -25.06 15.47 7.07
C ASP A 471 -24.46 15.74 8.46
N PRO A 472 -23.78 16.87 8.68
CA PRO A 472 -23.23 17.21 10.00
C PRO A 472 -24.24 17.24 11.15
N ALA A 473 -25.52 17.40 10.85
CA ALA A 473 -26.61 17.38 11.85
C ALA A 473 -27.12 15.97 12.19
N SER A 474 -26.72 14.93 11.45
CA SER A 474 -27.16 13.54 11.67
C SER A 474 -26.11 12.73 12.43
N GLY A 475 -26.53 11.73 13.20
CA GLY A 475 -25.67 10.84 13.98
C GLY A 475 -24.97 11.48 15.18
N ASP A 476 -24.08 10.75 15.80
CA ASP A 476 -23.37 11.17 17.01
C ASP A 476 -22.27 12.19 16.72
N SER A 477 -22.24 13.28 17.47
CA SER A 477 -21.29 14.37 17.29
C SER A 477 -19.82 13.96 17.63
N ILE A 478 -19.67 13.03 18.53
CA ILE A 478 -18.44 12.37 18.93
C ILE A 478 -18.73 10.89 18.95
N GLY A 479 -17.90 10.08 18.34
CA GLY A 479 -18.15 8.65 18.29
C GLY A 479 -16.98 7.83 17.76
N ALA A 480 -17.18 6.51 17.79
CA ALA A 480 -16.20 5.56 17.33
C ALA A 480 -16.85 4.26 16.83
N LEU A 481 -16.19 3.61 15.87
CA LEU A 481 -16.47 2.23 15.48
C LEU A 481 -15.43 1.29 16.07
N ASN A 482 -15.87 0.18 16.66
CA ASN A 482 -15.10 -0.93 17.21
C ASN A 482 -14.08 -0.54 18.30
N ALA A 483 -14.23 0.63 18.90
CA ALA A 483 -13.29 1.16 19.89
C ALA A 483 -13.68 0.85 21.34
N CYS A 484 -14.91 0.46 21.59
CA CYS A 484 -15.43 0.07 22.91
C CYS A 484 -15.09 -1.38 23.31
N VAL A 485 -14.39 -2.12 22.44
CA VAL A 485 -13.93 -3.47 22.67
C VAL A 485 -12.42 -3.56 22.47
N ASP A 486 -11.79 -4.37 23.30
CA ASP A 486 -10.36 -4.63 23.27
C ASP A 486 -10.08 -6.12 23.43
N TRP A 487 -8.82 -6.52 23.34
CA TRP A 487 -8.40 -7.89 23.51
C TRP A 487 -7.04 -7.97 24.21
N ASP A 488 -6.74 -9.13 24.73
CA ASP A 488 -5.44 -9.44 25.30
C ASP A 488 -4.45 -9.81 24.17
N ASP A 489 -3.24 -9.25 24.19
CA ASP A 489 -2.22 -9.46 23.18
C ASP A 489 -1.63 -10.89 23.17
N GLU A 490 -1.95 -11.70 24.19
CA GLU A 490 -1.60 -13.12 24.25
C GLU A 490 -2.62 -13.96 23.50
N ILE A 491 -2.51 -13.97 22.18
CA ILE A 491 -3.37 -14.74 21.28
C ILE A 491 -2.78 -16.15 21.10
N VAL A 492 -3.62 -17.18 21.28
CA VAL A 492 -3.26 -18.55 20.97
C VAL A 492 -3.46 -18.80 19.48
N ASP A 493 -2.39 -19.04 18.75
CA ASP A 493 -2.41 -19.36 17.31
C ASP A 493 -1.62 -20.67 17.11
N LEU A 494 -2.32 -21.80 17.20
CA LEU A 494 -1.79 -23.15 17.04
C LEU A 494 -2.37 -23.82 15.79
N ALA A 495 -1.81 -24.92 15.35
CA ALA A 495 -2.26 -25.59 14.13
C ALA A 495 -3.72 -26.11 14.21
N ASP A 496 -4.21 -26.34 15.40
CA ASP A 496 -5.53 -26.93 15.69
C ASP A 496 -6.56 -25.92 16.21
N ARG A 497 -6.14 -24.73 16.67
CA ARG A 497 -7.03 -23.72 17.23
C ARG A 497 -6.44 -22.31 17.26
N TRP A 498 -7.36 -21.36 17.31
CA TRP A 498 -7.10 -19.96 17.55
C TRP A 498 -7.95 -19.48 18.73
N GLU A 499 -7.34 -18.71 19.68
CA GLU A 499 -8.07 -18.21 20.85
C GLU A 499 -7.67 -16.76 21.16
N VAL A 500 -8.65 -15.98 21.62
CA VAL A 500 -8.44 -14.59 22.08
C VAL A 500 -9.31 -14.31 23.30
N LEU A 501 -8.80 -13.47 24.21
CA LEU A 501 -9.58 -12.93 25.32
C LEU A 501 -10.05 -11.52 24.92
N LEU A 502 -11.36 -11.35 24.78
CA LEU A 502 -12.04 -10.09 24.48
C LEU A 502 -12.47 -9.40 25.77
N LYS A 503 -12.42 -8.07 25.82
CA LYS A 503 -12.82 -7.25 26.97
C LYS A 503 -13.52 -5.98 26.49
N PRO A 504 -14.55 -5.50 27.20
CA PRO A 504 -15.06 -4.16 26.98
C PRO A 504 -13.99 -3.12 27.30
N ARG A 505 -14.03 -1.99 26.62
CA ARG A 505 -13.05 -0.91 26.75
C ARG A 505 -13.72 0.43 26.97
N ALA A 506 -13.21 1.22 27.89
CA ALA A 506 -13.58 2.62 28.05
C ALA A 506 -12.96 3.48 26.94
N LEU A 507 -13.68 4.49 26.48
CA LEU A 507 -13.18 5.44 25.50
C LEU A 507 -12.65 6.69 26.20
N GLN A 508 -11.47 7.15 25.75
CA GLN A 508 -10.86 8.40 26.24
C GLN A 508 -11.28 9.55 25.33
N THR A 509 -11.82 10.59 25.96
CA THR A 509 -12.16 11.85 25.28
C THR A 509 -11.45 13.01 25.98
N ASN A 510 -11.37 14.17 25.33
CA ASN A 510 -10.80 15.39 25.93
C ASN A 510 -11.63 15.91 27.12
N SER A 511 -12.89 15.48 27.27
CA SER A 511 -13.77 15.84 28.38
C SER A 511 -13.83 14.79 29.49
N GLY A 512 -13.14 13.67 29.36
CA GLY A 512 -13.10 12.58 30.33
C GLY A 512 -13.27 11.20 29.71
N THR A 513 -13.50 10.22 30.56
CA THR A 513 -13.61 8.81 30.16
C THR A 513 -15.09 8.42 30.00
N VAL A 514 -15.46 7.90 28.84
CA VAL A 514 -16.73 7.18 28.65
C VAL A 514 -16.55 5.76 29.18
N PRO A 515 -17.36 5.31 30.16
CA PRO A 515 -17.19 3.99 30.76
C PRO A 515 -17.30 2.85 29.75
N ALA A 516 -16.59 1.76 29.98
CA ALA A 516 -16.76 0.54 29.21
C ALA A 516 -18.19 -0.01 29.40
N PRO A 517 -18.85 -0.53 28.36
CA PRO A 517 -20.14 -1.19 28.52
C PRO A 517 -19.97 -2.49 29.33
N SER A 518 -20.98 -2.84 30.15
CA SER A 518 -20.99 -4.08 30.90
C SER A 518 -21.17 -5.32 30.02
N PHE A 519 -21.76 -5.11 28.84
CA PHE A 519 -22.02 -6.15 27.82
C PHE A 519 -22.06 -5.54 26.43
N LEU A 520 -21.53 -6.27 25.46
CA LEU A 520 -21.65 -5.95 24.04
C LEU A 520 -21.55 -7.24 23.19
N THR A 521 -21.92 -7.16 21.92
CA THR A 521 -21.59 -8.19 20.91
C THR A 521 -20.67 -7.60 19.85
N VAL A 522 -19.85 -8.45 19.21
CA VAL A 522 -18.91 -8.03 18.17
C VAL A 522 -18.65 -9.18 17.21
N ASP A 523 -18.46 -8.88 15.93
CA ASP A 523 -17.96 -9.84 14.96
C ASP A 523 -16.44 -9.92 15.06
N VAL A 524 -15.92 -11.14 15.02
CA VAL A 524 -14.47 -11.42 15.16
C VAL A 524 -13.95 -12.16 13.95
N THR A 525 -12.95 -11.58 13.30
CA THR A 525 -12.26 -12.21 12.17
C THR A 525 -10.77 -12.29 12.48
N PRO A 526 -10.22 -13.50 12.76
CA PRO A 526 -8.78 -13.67 12.91
C PRO A 526 -8.02 -13.24 11.66
N LYS A 527 -7.06 -12.36 11.82
CA LYS A 527 -6.16 -11.89 10.76
C LYS A 527 -4.71 -12.29 11.04
N ARG A 528 -3.87 -12.34 10.01
CA ARG A 528 -2.45 -12.69 10.14
C ARG A 528 -2.22 -14.00 10.88
N ILE A 529 -3.07 -14.98 10.66
CA ILE A 529 -2.93 -16.31 11.27
C ILE A 529 -1.59 -16.92 10.83
N GLN A 530 -0.76 -17.30 11.80
CA GLN A 530 0.56 -17.87 11.55
C GLN A 530 0.54 -19.39 11.46
N LYS A 531 -0.20 -20.04 12.38
CA LYS A 531 -0.22 -21.49 12.52
C LYS A 531 -1.59 -22.12 12.26
N PHE A 532 -2.68 -21.49 12.66
CA PHE A 532 -4.06 -21.95 12.43
C PHE A 532 -4.50 -21.78 10.97
N LYS A 533 -3.71 -22.31 10.04
CA LYS A 533 -3.95 -22.15 8.59
C LYS A 533 -4.95 -23.18 8.09
N VAL A 534 -6.17 -22.76 7.82
CA VAL A 534 -7.28 -23.57 7.35
C VAL A 534 -7.62 -23.30 5.89
N HIS A 535 -8.22 -24.28 5.21
CA HIS A 535 -8.60 -24.17 3.81
C HIS A 535 -10.03 -23.65 3.64
N PRO A 536 -10.33 -22.96 2.53
CA PRO A 536 -11.71 -22.60 2.19
C PRO A 536 -12.64 -23.81 2.25
N GLY A 537 -13.86 -23.61 2.76
CA GLY A 537 -14.85 -24.65 2.96
C GLY A 537 -14.58 -25.58 4.14
N THR A 538 -13.56 -25.33 4.97
CA THR A 538 -13.40 -26.07 6.24
C THR A 538 -14.48 -25.59 7.22
N LEU A 539 -15.21 -26.53 7.81
CA LEU A 539 -16.13 -26.24 8.90
C LEU A 539 -15.34 -26.28 10.21
N LEU A 540 -15.38 -25.19 10.96
CA LEU A 540 -14.75 -25.04 12.27
C LEU A 540 -15.81 -24.99 13.36
N GLN A 541 -15.44 -25.32 14.57
CA GLN A 541 -16.24 -25.07 15.76
C GLN A 541 -15.70 -23.86 16.51
N TRP A 542 -16.60 -23.13 17.16
CA TRP A 542 -16.21 -22.03 18.04
C TRP A 542 -17.03 -22.04 19.31
N GLU A 543 -16.45 -21.52 20.38
CA GLU A 543 -17.08 -21.35 21.68
C GLU A 543 -16.66 -20.01 22.30
N ALA A 544 -17.58 -19.36 23.01
CA ALA A 544 -17.31 -18.17 23.81
C ALA A 544 -17.59 -18.49 25.28
N LYS A 545 -16.58 -18.31 26.14
CA LYS A 545 -16.64 -18.56 27.57
C LYS A 545 -16.51 -17.28 28.35
N ARG A 546 -17.43 -17.04 29.28
CA ARG A 546 -17.36 -15.94 30.22
C ARG A 546 -16.24 -16.20 31.22
N MET A 547 -15.38 -15.20 31.43
CA MET A 547 -14.21 -15.39 32.30
C MET A 547 -14.53 -15.35 33.80
N SER A 548 -15.66 -14.75 34.21
CA SER A 548 -16.06 -14.65 35.62
C SER A 548 -16.39 -16.00 36.28
N ASP A 549 -16.94 -16.94 35.52
CA ASP A 549 -17.43 -18.23 35.99
C ASP A 549 -16.99 -19.42 35.12
N GLY A 550 -16.38 -19.13 33.96
CA GLY A 550 -15.95 -20.16 32.99
C GLY A 550 -17.10 -20.80 32.20
N GLU A 551 -18.32 -20.25 32.33
CA GLU A 551 -19.48 -20.78 31.61
C GLU A 551 -19.38 -20.55 30.11
N GLU A 552 -19.66 -21.58 29.32
CA GLU A 552 -19.84 -21.42 27.87
C GLU A 552 -21.21 -20.77 27.61
N VAL A 553 -21.15 -19.52 27.14
CA VAL A 553 -22.37 -18.71 26.97
C VAL A 553 -22.98 -18.91 25.59
N VAL A 554 -22.15 -19.21 24.58
CA VAL A 554 -22.57 -19.51 23.21
C VAL A 554 -21.45 -20.23 22.48
N GLY A 555 -21.82 -21.08 21.52
CA GLY A 555 -20.90 -21.74 20.60
C GLY A 555 -21.64 -22.13 19.32
N GLY A 556 -20.90 -22.51 18.31
CA GLY A 556 -21.48 -22.85 17.02
C GLY A 556 -20.45 -23.36 16.03
N GLU A 557 -20.87 -23.37 14.79
CA GLU A 557 -20.02 -23.74 13.66
C GLU A 557 -19.82 -22.53 12.76
N VAL A 558 -18.61 -22.40 12.20
CA VAL A 558 -18.26 -21.35 11.23
C VAL A 558 -17.53 -21.98 10.06
N MET A 559 -17.92 -21.62 8.85
CA MET A 559 -17.26 -22.08 7.63
C MET A 559 -16.19 -21.08 7.19
N VAL A 560 -15.02 -21.57 6.86
CA VAL A 560 -13.96 -20.78 6.23
C VAL A 560 -14.44 -20.40 4.82
N ASP A 561 -14.54 -19.12 4.53
CA ASP A 561 -15.02 -18.63 3.25
C ASP A 561 -14.03 -18.86 2.08
N ALA A 562 -14.44 -18.49 0.87
CA ALA A 562 -13.61 -18.67 -0.34
C ALA A 562 -12.29 -17.87 -0.27
N TYR A 563 -12.23 -16.84 0.57
CA TYR A 563 -11.09 -15.95 0.77
C TYR A 563 -10.25 -16.32 1.99
N ARG A 564 -10.51 -17.49 2.59
CA ARG A 564 -9.85 -18.02 3.82
C ARG A 564 -10.14 -17.21 5.07
N ARG A 565 -11.24 -16.45 5.11
CA ARG A 565 -11.65 -15.71 6.29
C ARG A 565 -12.50 -16.61 7.20
N ILE A 566 -12.32 -16.44 8.49
CA ILE A 566 -13.12 -17.06 9.55
C ILE A 566 -13.88 -15.91 10.22
N ILE A 567 -15.18 -15.78 9.96
CA ILE A 567 -16.00 -14.69 10.49
C ILE A 567 -16.96 -15.27 11.52
N VAL A 568 -16.67 -15.02 12.80
CA VAL A 568 -17.58 -15.38 13.90
C VAL A 568 -18.39 -14.16 14.28
N THR A 569 -19.68 -14.21 14.02
CA THR A 569 -20.58 -13.07 14.25
C THR A 569 -21.17 -13.07 15.64
N GLU A 570 -21.51 -11.86 16.13
CA GLU A 570 -22.25 -11.64 17.38
C GLU A 570 -21.63 -12.30 18.62
N VAL A 571 -20.28 -12.33 18.70
CA VAL A 571 -19.59 -12.86 19.88
C VAL A 571 -19.90 -12.00 21.10
N PRO A 572 -20.50 -12.55 22.17
CA PRO A 572 -20.83 -11.78 23.37
C PRO A 572 -19.55 -11.47 24.17
N VAL A 573 -19.43 -10.22 24.61
CA VAL A 573 -18.31 -9.74 25.44
C VAL A 573 -18.87 -9.14 26.74
N TYR A 574 -18.47 -9.71 27.86
CA TYR A 574 -18.89 -9.31 29.20
C TYR A 574 -17.81 -8.49 29.92
N GLU A 575 -18.19 -7.71 30.91
CA GLU A 575 -17.31 -6.85 31.72
C GLU A 575 -16.05 -7.60 32.22
N GLY A 576 -16.22 -8.83 32.72
CA GLY A 576 -15.11 -9.68 33.17
C GLY A 576 -14.25 -10.31 32.04
N GLY A 577 -14.62 -10.05 30.81
CA GLY A 577 -14.00 -10.62 29.59
C GLY A 577 -14.69 -11.89 29.11
N THR A 578 -14.45 -12.19 27.83
CA THR A 578 -14.92 -13.39 27.13
C THR A 578 -13.78 -14.03 26.36
N ARG A 579 -13.53 -15.30 26.58
CA ARG A 579 -12.59 -16.07 25.77
C ARG A 579 -13.30 -16.67 24.58
N LEU A 580 -12.98 -16.19 23.40
CA LEU A 580 -13.37 -16.81 22.13
C LEU A 580 -12.32 -17.86 21.74
N ARG A 581 -12.78 -19.06 21.43
CA ARG A 581 -11.96 -20.14 20.88
C ARG A 581 -12.57 -20.61 19.57
N ILE A 582 -11.73 -20.74 18.54
CA ILE A 582 -12.09 -21.31 17.23
C ILE A 582 -11.16 -22.49 17.00
N HIS A 583 -11.69 -23.67 16.65
CA HIS A 583 -10.87 -24.86 16.55
C HIS A 583 -11.37 -25.84 15.49
N MET A 584 -10.51 -26.77 15.10
CA MET A 584 -10.88 -27.90 14.24
C MET A 584 -11.87 -28.81 14.94
N PRO A 585 -12.89 -29.33 14.24
CA PRO A 585 -13.77 -30.33 14.79
C PRO A 585 -12.98 -31.56 15.29
N GLY A 586 -13.27 -32.02 16.49
CA GLY A 586 -12.61 -33.20 17.08
C GLY A 586 -11.33 -32.95 17.86
N VAL A 587 -10.84 -31.69 17.93
CA VAL A 587 -9.80 -31.27 18.89
C VAL A 587 -10.49 -30.98 20.22
N ALA A 588 -10.50 -31.93 21.12
CA ALA A 588 -11.03 -31.76 22.47
C ALA A 588 -10.33 -30.59 23.15
N GLY A 589 -11.08 -29.53 23.46
CA GLY A 589 -10.70 -28.62 24.55
C GLY A 589 -10.49 -29.45 25.81
N VAL A 590 -9.72 -28.94 26.78
CA VAL A 590 -9.59 -29.53 28.13
C VAL A 590 -10.90 -29.30 28.92
N GLY A 591 -12.04 -29.38 28.23
CA GLY A 591 -13.37 -29.60 28.78
C GLY A 591 -13.75 -31.02 28.44
N THR A 592 -14.22 -31.77 29.40
CA THR A 592 -14.72 -33.12 29.23
C THR A 592 -15.57 -33.26 27.98
N PRO A 593 -15.29 -34.23 27.08
CA PRO A 593 -16.14 -34.48 25.90
C PRO A 593 -17.58 -34.63 26.38
N ASN A 594 -18.54 -33.96 25.71
CA ASN A 594 -19.92 -34.23 25.98
C ASN A 594 -20.14 -35.75 25.78
N PRO A 595 -20.30 -36.55 26.84
CA PRO A 595 -20.33 -38.00 26.73
C PRO A 595 -21.56 -38.50 25.97
N ARG A 596 -22.42 -37.61 25.50
CA ARG A 596 -23.67 -37.92 24.78
C ARG A 596 -23.59 -37.73 23.27
N ARG A 597 -22.47 -37.16 22.74
CA ARG A 597 -22.34 -36.86 21.29
C ARG A 597 -21.58 -37.99 20.58
N PRO A 598 -22.04 -38.45 19.39
CA PRO A 598 -21.25 -39.36 18.57
C PRO A 598 -19.92 -38.78 18.15
N LEU A 599 -18.86 -39.58 18.06
CA LEU A 599 -17.57 -39.19 17.53
C LEU A 599 -17.37 -39.86 16.17
N LEU A 600 -16.87 -39.08 15.19
CA LEU A 600 -16.56 -39.51 13.83
C LEU A 600 -15.10 -39.28 13.50
N ALA A 601 -14.45 -40.29 12.92
CA ALA A 601 -13.13 -40.16 12.30
C ALA A 601 -13.10 -40.90 10.97
N ILE A 602 -12.32 -40.42 10.03
CA ILE A 602 -12.13 -41.04 8.72
C ILE A 602 -10.64 -41.33 8.51
N ASP A 603 -10.36 -42.45 7.87
CA ASP A 603 -8.98 -42.88 7.59
C ASP A 603 -8.30 -41.99 6.52
N ARG A 604 -9.07 -41.41 5.58
CA ARG A 604 -8.57 -40.54 4.51
C ARG A 604 -9.58 -39.46 4.17
N ALA A 605 -9.13 -38.23 4.15
CA ALA A 605 -9.97 -37.09 3.77
C ALA A 605 -10.26 -36.99 2.25
N VAL A 606 -9.48 -37.70 1.42
CA VAL A 606 -9.67 -37.83 -0.04
C VAL A 606 -9.87 -39.28 -0.40
N VAL A 607 -10.99 -39.64 -1.04
CA VAL A 607 -11.46 -41.01 -1.24
C VAL A 607 -11.77 -41.23 -2.72
N LYS A 608 -11.33 -42.39 -3.26
CA LYS A 608 -11.63 -42.79 -4.65
C LYS A 608 -12.86 -43.70 -4.77
N SER A 609 -13.00 -44.65 -3.91
CA SER A 609 -14.07 -45.64 -4.01
C SER A 609 -14.74 -45.99 -2.71
N ARG A 610 -14.00 -45.98 -1.59
CA ARG A 610 -14.49 -46.34 -0.27
C ARG A 610 -13.75 -45.57 0.82
N ALA A 611 -14.49 -45.03 1.79
CA ALA A 611 -14.00 -44.42 3.01
C ALA A 611 -14.26 -45.32 4.19
N SER A 612 -13.28 -45.56 5.06
CA SER A 612 -13.48 -46.28 6.33
C SER A 612 -13.65 -45.25 7.44
N LEU A 613 -14.83 -45.26 8.05
CA LEU A 613 -15.21 -44.39 9.14
C LEU A 613 -15.15 -45.12 10.47
N SER A 614 -14.51 -44.54 11.45
CA SER A 614 -14.62 -44.93 12.84
C SER A 614 -15.69 -44.10 13.52
N VAL A 615 -16.71 -44.73 14.06
CA VAL A 615 -17.82 -44.05 14.76
C VAL A 615 -17.84 -44.57 16.20
N SER A 616 -17.88 -43.64 17.16
CA SER A 616 -18.14 -43.97 18.57
C SER A 616 -19.52 -43.47 18.96
N TRP A 617 -20.37 -44.42 19.37
CA TRP A 617 -21.73 -44.16 19.81
C TRP A 617 -21.78 -44.08 21.34
N PRO A 618 -22.17 -42.91 21.89
CA PRO A 618 -22.11 -42.68 23.33
C PRO A 618 -23.22 -43.40 24.15
N GLY A 619 -24.31 -43.78 23.48
CA GLY A 619 -25.48 -44.38 24.11
C GLY A 619 -25.84 -45.75 23.55
N THR A 620 -26.96 -46.32 24.00
CA THR A 620 -27.53 -47.60 23.53
C THR A 620 -28.78 -47.42 22.68
N GLY A 621 -29.15 -46.18 22.38
CA GLY A 621 -30.36 -45.84 21.62
C GLY A 621 -30.18 -45.87 20.10
N ASP A 622 -31.25 -45.57 19.40
CA ASP A 622 -31.27 -45.52 17.95
C ASP A 622 -30.26 -44.49 17.44
N ALA A 623 -29.45 -44.94 16.50
CA ALA A 623 -28.41 -44.16 15.85
C ALA A 623 -28.59 -44.14 14.33
N THR A 624 -28.16 -43.08 13.69
CA THR A 624 -28.15 -42.97 12.24
C THR A 624 -26.76 -42.50 11.77
N LEU A 625 -26.27 -43.06 10.66
CA LEU A 625 -25.11 -42.60 9.92
C LEU A 625 -25.51 -42.43 8.47
N SER A 626 -25.47 -41.21 7.95
CA SER A 626 -25.92 -40.91 6.61
C SER A 626 -24.92 -40.02 5.85
N LEU A 627 -24.87 -40.20 4.53
CA LEU A 627 -24.09 -39.42 3.57
C LEU A 627 -24.95 -38.32 2.98
N TYR A 628 -24.39 -37.13 2.87
CA TYR A 628 -25.02 -35.95 2.30
C TYR A 628 -24.12 -35.28 1.26
N ASP A 629 -24.73 -34.65 0.24
CA ASP A 629 -24.03 -33.75 -0.68
C ASP A 629 -23.91 -32.33 -0.08
N VAL A 630 -23.25 -31.43 -0.82
CA VAL A 630 -23.02 -30.03 -0.40
C VAL A 630 -24.33 -29.21 -0.26
N THR A 631 -25.43 -29.67 -0.83
CA THR A 631 -26.73 -29.02 -0.71
C THR A 631 -27.51 -29.49 0.52
N GLY A 632 -26.96 -30.40 1.29
CA GLY A 632 -27.64 -31.02 2.44
C GLY A 632 -28.61 -32.14 2.07
N ARG A 633 -28.65 -32.56 0.81
CA ARG A 633 -29.47 -33.69 0.36
C ARG A 633 -28.84 -34.99 0.82
N ARG A 634 -29.61 -35.84 1.54
CA ARG A 634 -29.19 -37.15 1.95
C ARG A 634 -29.12 -38.09 0.75
N LEU A 635 -27.95 -38.69 0.52
CA LEU A 635 -27.68 -39.61 -0.58
C LEU A 635 -27.88 -41.07 -0.15
N GLN A 636 -27.38 -41.43 1.06
CA GLN A 636 -27.41 -42.79 1.53
C GLN A 636 -27.39 -42.82 3.07
N THR A 637 -27.96 -43.88 3.65
CA THR A 637 -27.87 -44.18 5.08
C THR A 637 -27.14 -45.50 5.27
N TYR A 638 -26.08 -45.50 6.08
CA TYR A 638 -25.22 -46.68 6.37
C TYR A 638 -25.54 -47.36 7.69
N GLN A 639 -26.10 -46.60 8.66
CA GLN A 639 -26.54 -47.12 9.95
C GLN A 639 -27.91 -46.55 10.30
N ARG A 640 -28.81 -47.40 10.72
CA ARG A 640 -30.11 -47.01 11.27
C ARG A 640 -30.57 -48.05 12.27
N GLY A 641 -30.88 -47.64 13.50
CA GLY A 641 -31.30 -48.48 14.60
C GLY A 641 -30.33 -48.44 15.79
N PRO A 642 -30.52 -49.28 16.79
CA PRO A 642 -29.71 -49.27 18.01
C PRO A 642 -28.22 -49.46 17.73
N ALA A 643 -27.37 -48.61 18.34
CA ALA A 643 -25.94 -48.69 18.24
C ALA A 643 -25.27 -48.27 19.56
N GLN A 644 -24.14 -48.91 19.90
CA GLN A 644 -23.38 -48.63 21.11
C GLN A 644 -21.87 -48.87 20.88
N GLY A 645 -21.03 -48.09 21.55
CA GLY A 645 -19.57 -48.26 21.51
C GLY A 645 -18.96 -47.84 20.17
N GLN A 646 -17.83 -48.47 19.85
CA GLN A 646 -17.09 -48.11 18.62
C GLN A 646 -17.43 -49.07 17.47
N ALA A 647 -17.64 -48.54 16.28
CA ALA A 647 -17.87 -49.28 15.06
C ALA A 647 -17.01 -48.71 13.92
N LYS A 648 -16.53 -49.60 13.04
CA LYS A 648 -15.98 -49.20 11.74
C LYS A 648 -17.04 -49.45 10.68
N ILE A 649 -17.30 -48.43 9.86
CA ILE A 649 -18.34 -48.43 8.83
C ILE A 649 -17.70 -48.00 7.51
N ASP A 650 -17.80 -48.85 6.49
CA ASP A 650 -17.31 -48.52 5.17
C ASP A 650 -18.38 -47.78 4.37
N VAL A 651 -18.06 -46.60 3.96
CA VAL A 651 -18.88 -45.75 3.09
C VAL A 651 -18.44 -45.96 1.64
N ASN A 652 -19.27 -46.62 0.84
CA ASN A 652 -18.99 -46.83 -0.58
C ASN A 652 -19.40 -45.57 -1.36
N VAL A 653 -18.47 -44.98 -2.14
CA VAL A 653 -18.67 -43.76 -2.91
C VAL A 653 -18.41 -43.99 -4.40
N GLN A 654 -18.32 -45.22 -4.89
CA GLN A 654 -18.06 -45.52 -6.30
C GLN A 654 -19.10 -44.95 -7.27
N ASN A 655 -20.34 -44.81 -6.82
CA ASN A 655 -21.44 -44.29 -7.61
C ASN A 655 -21.80 -42.85 -7.28
N VAL A 656 -20.88 -42.12 -6.64
CA VAL A 656 -21.08 -40.74 -6.24
C VAL A 656 -20.15 -39.88 -7.08
N SER A 657 -20.63 -38.79 -7.70
CA SER A 657 -19.82 -37.91 -8.53
C SER A 657 -18.64 -37.31 -7.76
N PRO A 658 -17.51 -36.97 -8.41
CA PRO A 658 -16.44 -36.26 -7.74
C PRO A 658 -16.96 -34.95 -7.09
N GLY A 659 -16.54 -34.69 -5.84
CA GLY A 659 -17.03 -33.53 -5.12
C GLY A 659 -16.84 -33.65 -3.61
N VAL A 660 -17.42 -32.68 -2.90
CA VAL A 660 -17.39 -32.62 -1.43
C VAL A 660 -18.64 -33.23 -0.86
N TYR A 661 -18.46 -34.10 0.17
CA TYR A 661 -19.55 -34.81 0.82
C TYR A 661 -19.41 -34.76 2.34
N PHE A 662 -20.53 -34.95 3.03
CA PHE A 662 -20.59 -34.96 4.48
C PHE A 662 -21.19 -36.29 4.96
N VAL A 663 -20.59 -36.85 5.99
CA VAL A 663 -21.21 -37.94 6.77
C VAL A 663 -21.67 -37.37 8.09
N ARG A 664 -22.93 -37.63 8.44
CA ARG A 664 -23.51 -37.26 9.74
C ARG A 664 -23.93 -38.46 10.53
N ALA A 665 -23.39 -38.56 11.77
CA ALA A 665 -23.82 -39.49 12.78
C ALA A 665 -24.76 -38.78 13.77
N ALA A 666 -25.87 -39.38 14.13
CA ALA A 666 -26.80 -38.87 15.12
C ALA A 666 -27.31 -39.95 16.04
N GLN A 667 -27.38 -39.71 17.36
CA GLN A 667 -27.91 -40.56 18.39
C GLN A 667 -28.43 -39.74 19.58
N GLY A 668 -29.61 -40.04 20.10
CA GLY A 668 -30.17 -39.40 21.31
C GLY A 668 -30.41 -37.91 21.22
N GLY A 669 -30.66 -37.35 20.00
CA GLY A 669 -30.82 -35.92 19.78
C GLY A 669 -29.52 -35.20 19.45
N GLU A 670 -28.38 -35.81 19.73
CA GLU A 670 -27.05 -35.26 19.41
C GLU A 670 -26.55 -35.71 18.04
N SER A 671 -25.72 -34.93 17.39
CA SER A 671 -25.15 -35.31 16.09
C SER A 671 -23.73 -34.79 15.90
N ALA A 672 -22.94 -35.49 15.07
CA ALA A 672 -21.63 -35.10 14.59
C ALA A 672 -21.57 -35.24 13.07
N SER A 673 -20.88 -34.35 12.42
CA SER A 673 -20.66 -34.39 10.98
C SER A 673 -19.17 -34.40 10.63
N LEU A 674 -18.82 -35.07 9.54
CA LEU A 674 -17.47 -35.15 9.03
C LEU A 674 -17.49 -34.95 7.50
N ARG A 675 -16.58 -34.18 7.00
CA ARG A 675 -16.43 -33.87 5.57
C ARG A 675 -15.31 -34.69 4.94
N PHE A 676 -15.52 -35.11 3.69
CA PHE A 676 -14.49 -35.69 2.86
C PHE A 676 -14.69 -35.36 1.37
N VAL A 677 -13.68 -35.62 0.55
CA VAL A 677 -13.69 -35.33 -0.88
C VAL A 677 -13.65 -36.66 -1.66
N VAL A 678 -14.55 -36.83 -2.63
CA VAL A 678 -14.54 -37.94 -3.56
C VAL A 678 -13.82 -37.49 -4.83
N VAL A 679 -12.87 -38.30 -5.28
CA VAL A 679 -12.14 -38.11 -6.57
C VAL A 679 -12.16 -39.45 -7.30
N HIS A 680 -12.27 -39.41 -8.63
CA HIS A 680 -12.19 -40.60 -9.48
C HIS A 680 -10.96 -40.56 -10.38
#